data_be5163eadea9c4a7e454bd48d35b61ab
#
_entry.id   be5163eadea9c4a7e454bd48d35b61ab
#
_cell.length_a   1.000
_cell.length_b   1.000
_cell.length_c   1.000
_cell.angle_alpha   90.00
_cell.angle_beta   90.00
_cell.angle_gamma   90.00
#
_symmetry.space_group_name_H-M   'P 1'
#
loop_
_entity.id
_entity.type
_entity.pdbx_description
1 polymer ?
#
loop_
_entity_poly.entity_id
_entity_poly.type
_entity_poly.pdbx_seq_one_letter_code
_entity_poly.pdbx_strand_id
1 'polypeptide(L)'
;MKRIILTIAALIVTFAAFGQQPQPLPNDDAVLVGKLENGMTYYIRHNDKPAQRAEFYLATNVGAFQESDDQEGLAHFLEHMCFNGTKNFPGKALLDWLQSIGAEFGRNINASTGFEQTQYMLNNIPITRESIIDSCLLVLHDYSHFVTCDPAEIDAERGVILEERRGRRNADWRIFEKSLPYYFAGTPYAGRTLIGQEDQLKNFKYESLTNFYRRWYNPDMQAVIVVGDVDVKQIEEKIKTIFSDVPAPAVPTEKPLYPIAENAEPVIGVLTDPEATSSQIEVLWRRQPMVPVAFNNTDMAYQLDVIKGFISAVMNERFDDITAKPDAPFLSAGFGVSKLCNTCEATAGNVSFKDEDALEAFKAYLVEIERLKRYGFTESEVIRAKENMLKRYEKAVEGAASRKNAEFVRPLLYNFFFNEPYMTPEFELQIAQSLLGALNAQVLNQMLPMFLQEQNILILYNGPEKDGLVNPTEQQLGEIYASVKNLEIEPIKEESTDEPLLDAAALKGSKVKKETSTLYGATEWILKNGVKVVVLPTDYKKDQVNIRLTMDGGRTLIATEDLPSFEDNIWGLFLRNSGVSKFSGTTLPKMLAGKTAGANPYISNLSHGIQASSTPKDIETALQLLYLQFVDPRFDENEFQTGIQQIKAALANIEKNPDFRFQVEKNKVFYNNNPRVIDISKEVVEKANLATIEKVYRQLFRDAAGAEVTIVGNVDLATLKPLVEKYIGSLPKGKKASTWNIDNCINVAKGQIEKPIPVQMQTPKATVHQLYTAYLPVDIKTTVTLDAANYILDMIYTKKIREEQGGTYGVGTALQGRRRPFARIDVHVLFSTNPESAELLSQIAIDELKKYAENGPTEEQFNMAVENLKKNLPESRINNNYWMNALNHYLEYGEDYDVLYEQAINSLTAADIKALLQAILAEGNFIEVTLTPAE
;
A
#
# COMPACT_ATOMS: atom_id res chain seq x y z
N MET A 1 -27.45 -1.71 31.85
CA MET A 1 -27.89 -3.10 31.75
C MET A 1 -29.31 -3.28 31.19
N LYS A 2 -30.41 -2.81 31.82
CA LYS A 2 -31.76 -3.06 31.28
C LYS A 2 -32.07 -2.45 29.91
N ARG A 3 -31.48 -1.30 29.53
CA ARG A 3 -31.68 -0.70 28.19
C ARG A 3 -30.80 -1.33 27.11
N ILE A 4 -29.60 -1.78 27.44
CA ILE A 4 -28.72 -2.51 26.51
C ILE A 4 -29.29 -3.89 26.18
N ILE A 5 -29.87 -4.58 27.17
CA ILE A 5 -30.62 -5.81 26.99
C ILE A 5 -31.86 -5.56 26.13
N LEU A 6 -32.51 -4.40 26.23
CA LEU A 6 -33.63 -4.01 25.39
C LEU A 6 -33.21 -3.65 23.95
N THR A 7 -32.00 -3.15 23.70
CA THR A 7 -31.53 -2.81 22.35
C THR A 7 -31.02 -4.06 21.65
N ILE A 8 -30.31 -4.95 22.35
CA ILE A 8 -29.98 -6.31 21.86
C ILE A 8 -31.29 -7.12 21.68
N ALA A 9 -32.22 -7.01 22.60
CA ALA A 9 -33.53 -7.60 22.44
C ALA A 9 -34.38 -7.00 21.30
N ALA A 10 -34.17 -5.72 20.95
CA ALA A 10 -34.86 -5.11 19.80
C ALA A 10 -34.21 -5.54 18.47
N LEU A 11 -32.91 -5.81 18.42
CA LEU A 11 -32.27 -6.48 17.28
C LEU A 11 -32.67 -7.95 17.17
N ILE A 12 -32.64 -8.66 18.28
CA ILE A 12 -33.19 -10.03 18.36
C ILE A 12 -34.69 -10.01 18.05
N VAL A 13 -35.41 -8.96 18.37
CA VAL A 13 -36.86 -8.79 18.06
C VAL A 13 -37.09 -8.33 16.63
N THR A 14 -36.21 -7.53 16.00
CA THR A 14 -36.28 -7.28 14.56
C THR A 14 -35.88 -8.53 13.77
N PHE A 15 -34.88 -9.27 14.18
CA PHE A 15 -34.53 -10.57 13.60
C PHE A 15 -35.53 -11.68 14.05
N ALA A 16 -36.04 -11.65 15.27
CA ALA A 16 -37.13 -12.55 15.72
C ALA A 16 -38.49 -12.20 15.11
N ALA A 17 -38.72 -10.99 14.63
CA ALA A 17 -39.86 -10.65 13.79
C ALA A 17 -39.79 -11.28 12.39
N PHE A 18 -38.61 -11.68 11.94
CA PHE A 18 -38.38 -12.51 10.76
C PHE A 18 -38.20 -13.99 11.09
N GLY A 19 -38.16 -14.38 12.36
CA GLY A 19 -38.22 -15.79 12.80
C GLY A 19 -37.04 -16.66 12.41
N GLN A 20 -35.91 -16.11 11.98
CA GLN A 20 -34.76 -16.88 11.54
C GLN A 20 -33.58 -16.76 12.53
N GLN A 21 -33.02 -17.89 12.94
CA GLN A 21 -31.73 -17.93 13.64
C GLN A 21 -30.62 -17.55 12.65
N PRO A 22 -29.50 -16.93 13.11
CA PRO A 22 -28.35 -16.65 12.25
C PRO A 22 -27.95 -17.89 11.47
N GLN A 23 -27.86 -17.79 10.14
CA GLN A 23 -27.56 -18.92 9.28
C GLN A 23 -26.09 -18.87 8.88
N PRO A 24 -25.34 -19.98 8.96
CA PRO A 24 -24.01 -20.04 8.43
C PRO A 24 -23.99 -19.71 6.93
N LEU A 25 -23.03 -18.89 6.52
CA LEU A 25 -22.81 -18.62 5.10
C LEU A 25 -22.00 -19.75 4.47
N PRO A 26 -22.26 -20.09 3.19
CA PRO A 26 -21.47 -21.09 2.50
C PRO A 26 -20.07 -20.57 2.24
N ASN A 27 -19.09 -21.41 2.43
CA ASN A 27 -17.72 -21.18 1.98
C ASN A 27 -17.55 -21.65 0.54
N ASP A 28 -16.49 -21.21 -0.13
CA ASP A 28 -16.16 -21.65 -1.49
C ASP A 28 -15.76 -23.14 -1.48
N ASP A 29 -16.55 -23.98 -2.11
CA ASP A 29 -16.34 -25.44 -2.20
C ASP A 29 -15.05 -25.84 -2.93
N ALA A 30 -14.41 -24.92 -3.66
CA ALA A 30 -13.13 -25.15 -4.29
C ALA A 30 -11.96 -25.19 -3.29
N VAL A 31 -12.19 -24.87 -2.02
CA VAL A 31 -11.21 -24.96 -0.93
C VAL A 31 -11.44 -26.26 -0.16
N LEU A 32 -10.46 -27.15 -0.18
CA LEU A 32 -10.45 -28.30 0.74
C LEU A 32 -9.98 -27.84 2.12
N VAL A 33 -10.82 -28.01 3.12
CA VAL A 33 -10.51 -27.74 4.53
C VAL A 33 -10.52 -29.04 5.31
N GLY A 34 -9.52 -29.23 6.15
CA GLY A 34 -9.45 -30.38 7.02
C GLY A 34 -8.73 -30.08 8.34
N LYS A 35 -8.73 -31.06 9.22
CA LYS A 35 -8.06 -30.99 10.51
C LYS A 35 -7.28 -32.28 10.75
N LEU A 36 -6.01 -32.14 11.13
CA LEU A 36 -5.16 -33.29 11.49
C LEU A 36 -5.53 -33.82 12.89
N GLU A 37 -5.13 -35.07 13.18
CA GLU A 37 -5.36 -35.68 14.48
C GLU A 37 -4.72 -34.91 15.67
N ASN A 38 -3.61 -34.20 15.40
CA ASN A 38 -2.96 -33.32 16.38
C ASN A 38 -3.66 -31.97 16.59
N GLY A 39 -4.70 -31.69 15.83
CA GLY A 39 -5.48 -30.46 15.97
C GLY A 39 -5.17 -29.37 14.96
N MET A 40 -4.12 -29.48 14.12
CA MET A 40 -3.77 -28.50 13.10
C MET A 40 -4.81 -28.46 11.99
N THR A 41 -5.21 -27.24 11.62
CA THR A 41 -6.13 -27.01 10.47
C THR A 41 -5.33 -26.91 9.17
N TYR A 42 -5.90 -27.29 8.04
CA TYR A 42 -5.32 -27.00 6.75
C TYR A 42 -6.38 -26.56 5.75
N TYR A 43 -5.94 -25.67 4.83
CA TYR A 43 -6.71 -25.16 3.71
C TYR A 43 -5.92 -25.37 2.42
N ILE A 44 -6.54 -25.96 1.41
CA ILE A 44 -5.89 -26.23 0.14
C ILE A 44 -6.81 -25.80 -0.98
N ARG A 45 -6.29 -24.97 -1.91
CA ARG A 45 -7.01 -24.54 -3.09
C ARG A 45 -6.16 -24.65 -4.34
N HIS A 46 -6.71 -25.26 -5.39
CA HIS A 46 -6.12 -25.19 -6.71
C HIS A 46 -6.43 -23.84 -7.37
N ASN A 47 -5.41 -23.17 -7.94
CA ASN A 47 -5.54 -22.02 -8.82
C ASN A 47 -4.27 -21.93 -9.69
N ASP A 48 -4.43 -21.76 -11.01
CA ASP A 48 -3.34 -21.78 -11.99
C ASP A 48 -2.85 -20.37 -12.40
N LYS A 49 -3.05 -19.38 -11.57
CA LYS A 49 -2.71 -17.98 -11.87
C LYS A 49 -1.86 -17.33 -10.78
N PRO A 50 -0.54 -17.23 -11.04
CA PRO A 50 0.23 -17.72 -12.18
C PRO A 50 0.39 -19.25 -12.17
N ALA A 51 0.48 -19.85 -13.34
CA ALA A 51 0.74 -21.28 -13.47
C ALA A 51 2.11 -21.66 -12.89
N GLN A 52 2.24 -22.90 -12.41
CA GLN A 52 3.45 -23.42 -11.77
C GLN A 52 3.94 -22.56 -10.59
N ARG A 53 3.01 -21.94 -9.85
CA ARG A 53 3.27 -21.15 -8.65
C ARG A 53 2.32 -21.55 -7.54
N ALA A 54 2.80 -21.41 -6.31
CA ALA A 54 1.96 -21.59 -5.13
C ALA A 54 2.38 -20.69 -3.98
N GLU A 55 1.40 -20.42 -3.13
CA GLU A 55 1.50 -19.73 -1.84
C GLU A 55 1.46 -20.79 -0.74
N PHE A 56 2.40 -20.72 0.21
CA PHE A 56 2.43 -21.59 1.38
C PHE A 56 2.48 -20.74 2.63
N TYR A 57 1.53 -20.95 3.54
CA TYR A 57 1.42 -20.14 4.76
C TYR A 57 1.28 -21.04 5.98
N LEU A 58 1.94 -20.65 7.08
CA LEU A 58 1.62 -21.09 8.43
C LEU A 58 0.99 -19.91 9.16
N ALA A 59 -0.29 -20.03 9.49
CA ALA A 59 -1.02 -19.11 10.33
C ALA A 59 -0.96 -19.60 11.78
N THR A 60 -0.53 -18.73 12.70
CA THR A 60 -0.49 -19.04 14.14
C THR A 60 -1.36 -18.03 14.88
N ASN A 61 -2.41 -18.50 15.55
CA ASN A 61 -3.35 -17.65 16.30
C ASN A 61 -2.77 -17.23 17.66
N VAL A 62 -1.53 -16.73 17.64
CA VAL A 62 -0.71 -16.27 18.77
C VAL A 62 0.07 -15.05 18.34
N GLY A 63 0.12 -14.01 19.18
CA GLY A 63 0.89 -12.80 18.96
C GLY A 63 1.35 -12.17 20.27
N ALA A 64 1.66 -10.88 20.27
CA ALA A 64 2.21 -10.18 21.42
C ALA A 64 1.27 -10.19 22.64
N PHE A 65 -0.02 -10.32 22.49
CA PHE A 65 -0.97 -10.39 23.60
C PHE A 65 -0.88 -11.68 24.44
N GLN A 66 -0.18 -12.69 23.95
CA GLN A 66 0.07 -13.94 24.68
C GLN A 66 1.38 -13.91 25.50
N GLU A 67 2.15 -12.84 25.39
CA GLU A 67 3.39 -12.66 26.17
C GLU A 67 3.09 -12.39 27.64
N SER A 68 3.92 -12.95 28.54
CA SER A 68 4.06 -12.49 29.92
C SER A 68 4.97 -11.27 30.00
N ASP A 69 5.05 -10.62 31.16
CA ASP A 69 5.86 -9.41 31.32
C ASP A 69 7.36 -9.62 31.06
N ASP A 70 7.88 -10.82 31.35
CA ASP A 70 9.26 -11.21 31.03
C ASP A 70 9.45 -11.67 29.58
N GLN A 71 8.39 -11.64 28.77
CA GLN A 71 8.37 -12.08 27.38
C GLN A 71 8.03 -10.94 26.41
N GLU A 72 7.91 -9.69 26.85
CA GLU A 72 7.57 -8.57 25.97
C GLU A 72 8.50 -8.49 24.76
N GLY A 73 7.91 -8.54 23.54
CA GLY A 73 8.61 -8.55 22.26
C GLY A 73 9.10 -9.92 21.79
N LEU A 74 8.88 -10.99 22.61
CA LEU A 74 9.39 -12.30 22.24
C LEU A 74 8.53 -13.05 21.20
N ALA A 75 7.28 -12.66 21.00
CA ALA A 75 6.48 -13.15 19.86
C ALA A 75 7.13 -12.74 18.53
N HIS A 76 7.55 -11.47 18.42
CA HIS A 76 8.25 -10.94 17.25
C HIS A 76 9.69 -11.52 17.17
N PHE A 77 10.39 -11.63 18.29
CA PHE A 77 11.72 -12.26 18.31
C PHE A 77 11.68 -13.72 17.83
N LEU A 78 10.67 -14.49 18.23
CA LEU A 78 10.48 -15.86 17.74
C LEU A 78 10.24 -15.92 16.25
N GLU A 79 9.52 -14.93 15.69
CA GLU A 79 9.35 -14.81 14.24
C GLU A 79 10.71 -14.77 13.53
N HIS A 80 11.65 -13.94 14.01
CA HIS A 80 13.01 -13.87 13.48
C HIS A 80 13.77 -15.18 13.62
N MET A 81 13.62 -15.87 14.77
CA MET A 81 14.29 -17.15 15.01
C MET A 81 13.86 -18.26 14.07
N CYS A 82 12.68 -18.17 13.45
CA CYS A 82 12.26 -19.09 12.39
C CYS A 82 13.19 -19.05 11.16
N PHE A 83 13.86 -17.93 10.91
CA PHE A 83 14.85 -17.79 9.83
C PHE A 83 16.28 -18.11 10.26
N ASN A 84 16.51 -18.33 11.56
CA ASN A 84 17.83 -18.50 12.19
C ASN A 84 18.09 -19.92 12.67
N GLY A 85 17.45 -20.91 12.06
CA GLY A 85 17.72 -22.31 12.27
C GLY A 85 16.55 -23.12 12.82
N THR A 86 16.29 -24.21 12.12
CA THR A 86 15.27 -25.20 12.47
C THR A 86 15.86 -26.61 12.41
N LYS A 87 15.08 -27.61 12.79
CA LYS A 87 15.49 -29.03 12.79
C LYS A 87 16.03 -29.48 11.44
N ASN A 88 15.39 -29.12 10.34
CA ASN A 88 15.75 -29.58 9.00
C ASN A 88 16.56 -28.53 8.22
N PHE A 89 16.54 -27.26 8.63
CA PHE A 89 17.28 -26.16 8.03
C PHE A 89 18.13 -25.46 9.09
N PRO A 90 19.32 -26.01 9.42
CA PRO A 90 20.18 -25.44 10.47
C PRO A 90 20.79 -24.10 10.02
N GLY A 91 20.90 -23.16 10.93
CA GLY A 91 21.47 -21.83 10.68
C GLY A 91 20.75 -21.12 9.54
N LYS A 92 21.48 -20.73 8.51
CA LYS A 92 20.95 -20.00 7.34
C LYS A 92 20.59 -20.89 6.13
N ALA A 93 20.64 -22.22 6.27
CA ALA A 93 20.38 -23.17 5.18
C ALA A 93 19.04 -22.98 4.47
N LEU A 94 18.03 -22.44 5.16
CA LEU A 94 16.75 -22.11 4.58
C LEU A 94 16.87 -21.00 3.53
N LEU A 95 17.59 -19.92 3.84
CA LEU A 95 17.76 -18.78 2.94
C LEU A 95 18.58 -19.18 1.71
N ASP A 96 19.63 -19.97 1.90
CA ASP A 96 20.47 -20.52 0.80
C ASP A 96 19.62 -21.38 -0.14
N TRP A 97 18.77 -22.26 0.42
CA TRP A 97 17.86 -23.09 -0.37
C TRP A 97 16.86 -22.25 -1.17
N LEU A 98 16.21 -21.25 -0.56
CA LEU A 98 15.26 -20.39 -1.24
C LEU A 98 15.90 -19.60 -2.40
N GLN A 99 17.08 -19.05 -2.18
CA GLN A 99 17.85 -18.39 -3.21
C GLN A 99 18.18 -19.34 -4.38
N SER A 100 18.47 -20.61 -4.08
CA SER A 100 18.77 -21.62 -5.12
C SER A 100 17.61 -21.90 -6.06
N ILE A 101 16.37 -21.61 -5.68
CA ILE A 101 15.17 -21.72 -6.51
C ILE A 101 14.71 -20.37 -7.08
N GLY A 102 15.55 -19.33 -6.99
CA GLY A 102 15.27 -17.98 -7.47
C GLY A 102 14.28 -17.19 -6.60
N ALA A 103 14.06 -17.59 -5.35
CA ALA A 103 13.24 -16.83 -4.41
C ALA A 103 14.07 -15.73 -3.74
N GLU A 104 13.42 -14.63 -3.35
CA GLU A 104 14.01 -13.45 -2.73
C GLU A 104 13.53 -13.31 -1.29
N PHE A 105 14.48 -13.00 -0.37
CA PHE A 105 14.13 -12.64 1.00
C PHE A 105 13.32 -11.33 1.04
N GLY A 106 12.31 -11.28 1.90
CA GLY A 106 11.41 -10.14 1.99
C GLY A 106 10.28 -10.13 0.94
N ARG A 107 10.52 -10.66 -0.27
CA ARG A 107 9.52 -10.73 -1.33
C ARG A 107 8.81 -12.09 -1.39
N ASN A 108 9.57 -13.17 -1.48
CA ASN A 108 9.03 -14.53 -1.60
C ASN A 108 8.96 -15.25 -0.25
N ILE A 109 9.80 -14.91 0.71
CA ILE A 109 9.71 -15.38 2.09
C ILE A 109 9.62 -14.18 3.01
N ASN A 110 8.65 -14.20 3.89
CA ASN A 110 8.42 -13.16 4.88
C ASN A 110 7.62 -13.72 6.06
N ALA A 111 7.54 -12.95 7.13
CA ALA A 111 6.64 -13.23 8.24
C ALA A 111 6.10 -11.92 8.82
N SER A 112 5.10 -11.99 9.65
CA SER A 112 4.60 -10.83 10.38
C SER A 112 3.96 -11.25 11.68
N THR A 113 4.32 -10.52 12.74
CA THR A 113 3.74 -10.66 14.08
C THR A 113 2.81 -9.50 14.36
N GLY A 114 1.60 -9.82 14.75
CA GLY A 114 0.62 -8.86 15.27
C GLY A 114 0.37 -9.05 16.74
N PHE A 115 -0.59 -8.30 17.29
CA PHE A 115 -0.97 -8.43 18.69
C PHE A 115 -1.63 -9.79 19.00
N GLU A 116 -2.43 -10.33 18.09
CA GLU A 116 -3.22 -11.55 18.33
C GLU A 116 -2.81 -12.74 17.48
N GLN A 117 -1.92 -12.54 16.49
CA GLN A 117 -1.58 -13.52 15.47
C GLN A 117 -0.17 -13.35 14.90
N THR A 118 0.41 -14.45 14.43
CA THR A 118 1.65 -14.46 13.66
C THR A 118 1.43 -15.28 12.39
N GLN A 119 1.98 -14.84 11.27
CA GLN A 119 1.90 -15.55 10.00
C GLN A 119 3.27 -15.65 9.34
N TYR A 120 3.56 -16.80 8.76
CA TYR A 120 4.77 -17.10 7.99
C TYR A 120 4.36 -17.37 6.55
N MET A 121 5.08 -16.80 5.61
CA MET A 121 4.68 -16.72 4.21
C MET A 121 5.80 -17.18 3.29
N LEU A 122 5.50 -18.12 2.40
CA LEU A 122 6.28 -18.44 1.24
C LEU A 122 5.44 -18.09 0.00
N ASN A 123 5.69 -16.88 -0.53
CA ASN A 123 4.85 -16.25 -1.55
C ASN A 123 5.33 -16.56 -2.95
N ASN A 124 4.40 -16.90 -3.85
CA ASN A 124 4.66 -17.05 -5.27
C ASN A 124 5.86 -17.96 -5.58
N ILE A 125 5.96 -19.08 -4.87
CA ILE A 125 7.05 -20.03 -5.01
C ILE A 125 6.92 -20.81 -6.31
N PRO A 126 8.02 -20.95 -7.10
CA PRO A 126 8.00 -21.79 -8.30
C PRO A 126 7.92 -23.27 -7.91
N ILE A 127 6.85 -23.96 -8.33
CA ILE A 127 6.61 -25.37 -8.04
C ILE A 127 6.94 -26.26 -9.26
N THR A 128 8.04 -25.97 -9.92
CA THR A 128 8.51 -26.69 -11.11
C THR A 128 8.97 -28.12 -10.84
N ARG A 129 9.19 -28.46 -9.59
CA ARG A 129 9.59 -29.79 -9.12
C ARG A 129 8.85 -30.12 -7.82
N GLU A 130 8.44 -31.37 -7.65
CA GLU A 130 7.71 -31.84 -6.46
C GLU A 130 8.52 -31.63 -5.17
N SER A 131 9.84 -31.77 -5.23
CA SER A 131 10.73 -31.53 -4.08
C SER A 131 10.67 -30.11 -3.53
N ILE A 132 10.30 -29.11 -4.33
CA ILE A 132 10.11 -27.74 -3.86
C ILE A 132 8.87 -27.66 -2.95
N ILE A 133 7.79 -28.31 -3.34
CA ILE A 133 6.57 -28.40 -2.54
C ILE A 133 6.88 -29.08 -1.19
N ASP A 134 7.59 -30.21 -1.23
CA ASP A 134 7.99 -30.94 -0.02
C ASP A 134 8.84 -30.07 0.91
N SER A 135 9.79 -29.32 0.35
CA SER A 135 10.63 -28.42 1.14
C SER A 135 9.84 -27.25 1.72
N CYS A 136 8.91 -26.64 0.95
CA CYS A 136 8.05 -25.60 1.47
C CYS A 136 7.18 -26.08 2.65
N LEU A 137 6.57 -27.25 2.52
CA LEU A 137 5.80 -27.84 3.61
C LEU A 137 6.69 -28.19 4.81
N LEU A 138 7.93 -28.66 4.58
CA LEU A 138 8.89 -28.94 5.63
C LEU A 138 9.35 -27.67 6.36
N VAL A 139 9.48 -26.54 5.67
CA VAL A 139 9.74 -25.24 6.31
C VAL A 139 8.60 -24.87 7.27
N LEU A 140 7.35 -24.94 6.80
CA LEU A 140 6.20 -24.63 7.65
C LEU A 140 6.06 -25.62 8.82
N HIS A 141 6.37 -26.90 8.60
CA HIS A 141 6.42 -27.90 9.63
C HIS A 141 7.44 -27.55 10.72
N ASP A 142 8.65 -27.18 10.32
CA ASP A 142 9.69 -26.79 11.26
C ASP A 142 9.33 -25.53 12.05
N TYR A 143 8.74 -24.53 11.39
CA TYR A 143 8.26 -23.31 12.04
C TYR A 143 7.17 -23.62 13.10
N SER A 144 6.33 -24.62 12.83
CA SER A 144 5.23 -24.96 13.72
C SER A 144 5.67 -25.45 15.09
N HIS A 145 6.79 -26.23 15.19
CA HIS A 145 7.20 -26.84 16.44
C HIS A 145 8.72 -27.16 16.59
N PHE A 146 9.53 -26.94 15.55
CA PHE A 146 10.91 -27.43 15.50
C PHE A 146 11.95 -26.33 15.26
N VAL A 147 11.68 -25.07 15.67
CA VAL A 147 12.66 -23.98 15.71
C VAL A 147 13.67 -24.27 16.79
N THR A 148 14.97 -24.18 16.49
CA THR A 148 16.05 -24.58 17.40
C THR A 148 16.27 -23.59 18.54
N CYS A 149 16.04 -22.30 18.32
CA CYS A 149 16.30 -21.22 19.27
C CYS A 149 17.72 -21.35 19.89
N ASP A 150 18.73 -21.53 19.03
CA ASP A 150 20.12 -21.64 19.46
C ASP A 150 20.58 -20.35 20.17
N PRO A 151 21.23 -20.44 21.35
CA PRO A 151 21.68 -19.26 22.09
C PRO A 151 22.62 -18.32 21.29
N ALA A 152 23.47 -18.85 20.44
CA ALA A 152 24.37 -18.02 19.63
C ALA A 152 23.61 -17.24 18.54
N GLU A 153 22.60 -17.88 17.92
CA GLU A 153 21.74 -17.21 16.94
C GLU A 153 20.81 -16.19 17.63
N ILE A 154 20.29 -16.48 18.84
CA ILE A 154 19.52 -15.50 19.62
C ILE A 154 20.38 -14.25 19.89
N ASP A 155 21.62 -14.43 20.37
CA ASP A 155 22.49 -13.30 20.69
C ASP A 155 22.87 -12.49 19.43
N ALA A 156 23.07 -13.15 18.30
CA ALA A 156 23.33 -12.48 17.02
C ALA A 156 22.10 -11.67 16.56
N GLU A 157 20.89 -12.21 16.71
CA GLU A 157 19.66 -11.58 16.24
C GLU A 157 19.22 -10.38 17.11
N ARG A 158 19.65 -10.29 18.39
CA ARG A 158 19.35 -9.13 19.25
C ARG A 158 19.74 -7.82 18.59
N GLY A 159 20.92 -7.76 17.93
CA GLY A 159 21.37 -6.60 17.22
C GLY A 159 20.44 -6.19 16.08
N VAL A 160 20.01 -7.15 15.27
CA VAL A 160 19.11 -6.94 14.13
C VAL A 160 17.76 -6.36 14.57
N ILE A 161 17.15 -6.96 15.62
CA ILE A 161 15.86 -6.49 16.16
C ILE A 161 15.98 -5.10 16.80
N LEU A 162 17.09 -4.81 17.48
CA LEU A 162 17.35 -3.50 18.04
C LEU A 162 17.47 -2.43 16.95
N GLU A 163 18.12 -2.74 15.79
CA GLU A 163 18.19 -1.83 14.65
C GLU A 163 16.82 -1.67 13.97
N GLU A 164 16.04 -2.72 13.86
CA GLU A 164 14.65 -2.61 13.38
C GLU A 164 13.83 -1.69 14.26
N ARG A 165 13.86 -1.90 15.59
CA ARG A 165 13.20 -1.03 16.56
C ARG A 165 13.65 0.43 16.43
N ARG A 166 14.96 0.67 16.27
CA ARG A 166 15.53 2.00 16.05
C ARG A 166 14.98 2.66 14.79
N GLY A 167 14.94 1.90 13.68
CA GLY A 167 14.45 2.39 12.40
C GLY A 167 12.97 2.74 12.41
N ARG A 168 12.16 1.98 13.15
CA ARG A 168 10.70 2.20 13.26
C ARG A 168 10.32 3.26 14.28
N ARG A 169 11.17 3.61 15.25
CA ARG A 169 10.84 4.48 16.39
C ARG A 169 10.85 5.97 16.03
N ASN A 170 9.99 6.36 15.09
CA ASN A 170 9.66 7.76 14.78
C ASN A 170 8.64 8.33 15.77
N ALA A 171 8.20 9.58 15.57
CA ALA A 171 7.22 10.25 16.43
C ALA A 171 5.90 9.49 16.54
N ASP A 172 5.37 8.99 15.41
CA ASP A 172 4.09 8.26 15.39
C ASP A 172 4.17 6.98 16.23
N TRP A 173 5.29 6.25 16.13
CA TRP A 173 5.51 5.05 16.95
C TRP A 173 5.62 5.37 18.45
N ARG A 174 6.33 6.44 18.82
CA ARG A 174 6.43 6.85 20.22
C ARG A 174 5.08 7.30 20.79
N ILE A 175 4.26 8.00 20.00
CA ILE A 175 2.88 8.36 20.37
C ILE A 175 2.02 7.10 20.51
N PHE A 176 2.13 6.16 19.57
CA PHE A 176 1.43 4.87 19.65
C PHE A 176 1.80 4.09 20.92
N GLU A 177 3.09 3.97 21.27
CA GLU A 177 3.51 3.35 22.54
C GLU A 177 2.86 4.04 23.77
N LYS A 178 2.78 5.39 23.77
CA LYS A 178 2.11 6.17 24.82
C LYS A 178 0.58 5.96 24.83
N SER A 179 -0.02 5.60 23.73
CA SER A 179 -1.48 5.41 23.60
C SER A 179 -1.98 4.04 24.07
N LEU A 180 -1.12 3.02 24.11
CA LEU A 180 -1.49 1.65 24.49
C LEU A 180 -2.24 1.53 25.83
N PRO A 181 -1.83 2.25 26.91
CA PRO A 181 -2.56 2.24 28.18
C PRO A 181 -3.98 2.79 28.10
N TYR A 182 -4.27 3.67 27.12
CA TYR A 182 -5.60 4.20 26.88
C TYR A 182 -6.46 3.23 26.07
N TYR A 183 -5.90 2.65 25.01
CA TYR A 183 -6.60 1.68 24.18
C TYR A 183 -6.97 0.41 24.94
N PHE A 184 -6.04 -0.10 25.76
CA PHE A 184 -6.14 -1.40 26.39
C PHE A 184 -6.19 -1.31 27.94
N ALA A 185 -6.81 -0.24 28.44
CA ALA A 185 -6.92 0.02 29.87
C ALA A 185 -7.43 -1.20 30.67
N GLY A 186 -6.77 -1.49 31.77
CA GLY A 186 -7.14 -2.57 32.68
C GLY A 186 -6.83 -4.00 32.17
N THR A 187 -6.08 -4.11 31.08
CA THR A 187 -5.64 -5.41 30.53
C THR A 187 -4.12 -5.50 30.49
N PRO A 188 -3.54 -6.73 30.44
CA PRO A 188 -2.11 -6.91 30.18
C PRO A 188 -1.66 -6.34 28.83
N TYR A 189 -2.56 -6.18 27.88
CA TYR A 189 -2.29 -5.66 26.54
C TYR A 189 -1.70 -4.23 26.54
N ALA A 190 -2.03 -3.44 27.56
CA ALA A 190 -1.54 -2.07 27.74
C ALA A 190 0.00 -1.94 27.79
N GLY A 191 0.69 -3.01 28.15
CA GLY A 191 2.17 -3.06 28.18
C GLY A 191 2.83 -3.77 27.01
N ARG A 192 2.10 -4.15 25.96
CA ARG A 192 2.65 -4.91 24.82
C ARG A 192 2.97 -3.98 23.66
N THR A 193 4.25 -3.73 23.44
CA THR A 193 4.74 -2.81 22.40
C THR A 193 5.01 -3.46 21.05
N LEU A 194 4.68 -4.72 20.90
CA LEU A 194 4.85 -5.61 19.74
C LEU A 194 6.31 -6.00 19.50
N ILE A 195 7.21 -5.02 19.30
CA ILE A 195 8.64 -5.29 19.05
C ILE A 195 9.45 -5.45 20.33
N GLY A 196 8.90 -5.05 21.48
CA GLY A 196 9.54 -5.11 22.79
C GLY A 196 10.34 -3.87 23.17
N GLN A 197 10.61 -3.72 24.48
CA GLN A 197 11.46 -2.65 25.00
C GLN A 197 12.94 -3.01 24.87
N GLU A 198 13.77 -2.00 24.67
CA GLU A 198 15.21 -2.17 24.42
C GLU A 198 15.93 -2.97 25.51
N ASP A 199 15.65 -2.66 26.79
CA ASP A 199 16.25 -3.37 27.91
C ASP A 199 15.82 -4.84 27.98
N GLN A 200 14.56 -5.12 27.65
CA GLN A 200 14.04 -6.48 27.58
C GLN A 200 14.73 -7.26 26.45
N LEU A 201 14.81 -6.68 25.24
CA LEU A 201 15.45 -7.31 24.08
C LEU A 201 16.94 -7.63 24.33
N LYS A 202 17.66 -6.75 25.06
CA LYS A 202 19.06 -6.96 25.38
C LYS A 202 19.28 -8.05 26.42
N ASN A 203 18.33 -8.25 27.35
CA ASN A 203 18.61 -8.99 28.59
C ASN A 203 17.68 -10.19 28.85
N PHE A 204 16.68 -10.48 28.00
CA PHE A 204 15.81 -11.62 28.22
C PHE A 204 16.61 -12.93 28.25
N LYS A 205 16.15 -13.89 29.05
CA LYS A 205 16.76 -15.22 29.16
C LYS A 205 16.31 -16.12 28.02
N TYR A 206 17.19 -16.95 27.50
CA TYR A 206 16.87 -17.90 26.43
C TYR A 206 15.64 -18.75 26.75
N GLU A 207 15.48 -19.12 28.02
CA GLU A 207 14.34 -19.90 28.50
C GLU A 207 13.02 -19.14 28.36
N SER A 208 12.98 -17.78 28.47
CA SER A 208 11.76 -16.99 28.29
C SER A 208 11.24 -17.15 26.86
N LEU A 209 12.12 -17.10 25.85
CA LEU A 209 11.78 -17.31 24.45
C LEU A 209 11.32 -18.76 24.18
N THR A 210 12.10 -19.74 24.60
CA THR A 210 11.76 -21.17 24.40
C THR A 210 10.49 -21.57 25.14
N ASN A 211 10.21 -20.97 26.32
CA ASN A 211 8.97 -21.19 27.06
C ASN A 211 7.76 -20.56 26.33
N PHE A 212 7.91 -19.39 25.73
CA PHE A 212 6.87 -18.80 24.89
C PHE A 212 6.54 -19.71 23.70
N TYR A 213 7.58 -20.18 22.99
CA TYR A 213 7.43 -21.08 21.85
C TYR A 213 6.70 -22.38 22.24
N ARG A 214 7.20 -23.11 23.27
CA ARG A 214 6.61 -24.37 23.72
C ARG A 214 5.19 -24.23 24.23
N ARG A 215 4.85 -23.08 24.81
CA ARG A 215 3.53 -22.87 25.40
C ARG A 215 2.49 -22.58 24.31
N TRP A 216 2.84 -21.79 23.29
CA TRP A 216 1.87 -21.20 22.40
C TRP A 216 1.87 -21.79 20.99
N TYR A 217 2.99 -22.30 20.48
CA TYR A 217 3.07 -22.89 19.15
C TYR A 217 2.60 -24.34 19.17
N ASN A 218 1.31 -24.49 19.38
CA ASN A 218 0.62 -25.77 19.38
C ASN A 218 -0.20 -25.95 18.10
N PRO A 219 -0.31 -27.16 17.54
CA PRO A 219 -1.01 -27.41 16.28
C PRO A 219 -2.49 -27.02 16.30
N ASP A 220 -3.17 -27.05 17.46
CA ASP A 220 -4.56 -26.58 17.59
C ASP A 220 -4.73 -25.06 17.48
N MET A 221 -3.62 -24.30 17.53
CA MET A 221 -3.55 -22.86 17.33
C MET A 221 -3.01 -22.49 15.94
N GLN A 222 -2.83 -23.47 15.04
CA GLN A 222 -2.14 -23.26 13.78
C GLN A 222 -2.94 -23.78 12.60
N ALA A 223 -2.72 -23.16 11.44
CA ALA A 223 -3.23 -23.63 10.16
C ALA A 223 -2.17 -23.55 9.07
N VAL A 224 -2.12 -24.60 8.24
CA VAL A 224 -1.36 -24.62 6.99
C VAL A 224 -2.29 -24.23 5.84
N ILE A 225 -1.89 -23.24 5.03
CA ILE A 225 -2.66 -22.78 3.86
C ILE A 225 -1.80 -22.98 2.62
N VAL A 226 -2.33 -23.66 1.62
CA VAL A 226 -1.67 -23.85 0.32
C VAL A 226 -2.63 -23.44 -0.80
N VAL A 227 -2.23 -22.46 -1.60
CA VAL A 227 -3.00 -22.00 -2.75
C VAL A 227 -2.09 -21.95 -3.98
N GLY A 228 -2.43 -22.62 -5.06
CA GLY A 228 -1.61 -22.56 -6.25
C GLY A 228 -1.95 -23.60 -7.29
N ASP A 229 -1.09 -23.72 -8.28
CA ASP A 229 -1.21 -24.71 -9.36
C ASP A 229 -0.79 -26.11 -8.87
N VAL A 230 -1.53 -26.63 -7.91
CA VAL A 230 -1.23 -27.87 -7.15
C VAL A 230 -2.36 -28.89 -7.27
N ASP A 231 -2.03 -30.18 -7.16
CA ASP A 231 -3.04 -31.21 -6.93
C ASP A 231 -3.46 -31.22 -5.45
N VAL A 232 -4.73 -30.88 -5.22
CA VAL A 232 -5.30 -30.71 -3.87
C VAL A 232 -5.16 -31.98 -3.02
N LYS A 233 -5.39 -33.16 -3.60
CA LYS A 233 -5.29 -34.45 -2.88
C LYS A 233 -3.85 -34.82 -2.55
N GLN A 234 -2.95 -34.57 -3.49
CA GLN A 234 -1.52 -34.81 -3.26
C GLN A 234 -1.00 -33.92 -2.13
N ILE A 235 -1.36 -32.63 -2.11
CA ILE A 235 -0.98 -31.72 -1.02
C ILE A 235 -1.58 -32.15 0.30
N GLU A 236 -2.83 -32.59 0.34
CA GLU A 236 -3.47 -33.11 1.55
C GLU A 236 -2.68 -34.29 2.15
N GLU A 237 -2.31 -35.27 1.32
CA GLU A 237 -1.54 -36.43 1.79
C GLU A 237 -0.12 -36.03 2.24
N LYS A 238 0.51 -35.06 1.57
CA LYS A 238 1.80 -34.53 2.02
C LYS A 238 1.68 -33.82 3.38
N ILE A 239 0.67 -32.98 3.58
CA ILE A 239 0.41 -32.32 4.88
C ILE A 239 0.19 -33.36 5.97
N LYS A 240 -0.68 -34.35 5.75
CA LYS A 240 -0.93 -35.44 6.70
C LYS A 240 0.33 -36.22 7.08
N THR A 241 1.22 -36.42 6.09
CA THR A 241 2.47 -37.14 6.32
C THR A 241 3.51 -36.31 7.04
N ILE A 242 3.79 -35.09 6.55
CA ILE A 242 4.86 -34.21 7.04
C ILE A 242 4.56 -33.72 8.47
N PHE A 243 3.31 -33.35 8.75
CA PHE A 243 2.92 -32.78 10.04
C PHE A 243 2.46 -33.86 11.06
N SER A 244 2.62 -35.16 10.77
CA SER A 244 2.20 -36.28 11.64
C SER A 244 2.99 -36.36 12.94
N ASP A 245 4.25 -35.92 12.95
CA ASP A 245 5.12 -35.94 14.12
C ASP A 245 5.04 -34.69 15.00
N VAL A 246 4.27 -33.67 14.58
CA VAL A 246 3.99 -32.46 15.40
C VAL A 246 3.11 -32.90 16.58
N PRO A 247 3.59 -32.79 17.84
CA PRO A 247 2.87 -33.36 18.98
C PRO A 247 1.59 -32.60 19.27
N ALA A 248 0.50 -33.33 19.51
CA ALA A 248 -0.74 -32.70 19.97
C ALA A 248 -0.56 -32.14 21.39
N PRO A 249 -1.18 -31.02 21.75
CA PRO A 249 -1.16 -30.52 23.10
C PRO A 249 -1.92 -31.51 24.04
N ALA A 250 -1.40 -31.67 25.26
CA ALA A 250 -2.01 -32.58 26.25
C ALA A 250 -3.45 -32.18 26.63
N VAL A 251 -3.75 -30.91 26.54
CA VAL A 251 -5.08 -30.29 26.68
C VAL A 251 -5.22 -29.24 25.62
N PRO A 252 -6.44 -28.93 25.11
CA PRO A 252 -6.65 -27.86 24.17
C PRO A 252 -6.02 -26.56 24.64
N THR A 253 -5.36 -25.83 23.72
CA THR A 253 -4.70 -24.57 24.04
C THR A 253 -5.73 -23.48 24.22
N GLU A 254 -5.87 -22.96 25.43
CA GLU A 254 -6.78 -21.86 25.73
C GLU A 254 -6.04 -20.53 25.66
N LYS A 255 -6.56 -19.62 24.81
CA LYS A 255 -6.09 -18.24 24.66
C LYS A 255 -6.89 -17.35 25.62
N PRO A 256 -6.29 -16.79 26.67
CA PRO A 256 -7.00 -15.88 27.55
C PRO A 256 -7.38 -14.62 26.80
N LEU A 257 -8.64 -14.21 26.95
CA LEU A 257 -9.18 -12.97 26.39
C LEU A 257 -9.47 -11.99 27.55
N TYR A 258 -8.90 -10.81 27.47
CA TYR A 258 -9.07 -9.78 28.50
C TYR A 258 -9.99 -8.66 27.95
N PRO A 259 -11.22 -8.55 28.46
CA PRO A 259 -12.10 -7.44 28.10
C PRO A 259 -11.49 -6.11 28.55
N ILE A 260 -11.53 -5.11 27.66
CA ILE A 260 -11.12 -3.75 27.98
C ILE A 260 -12.10 -3.17 28.99
N ALA A 261 -11.58 -2.49 30.02
CA ALA A 261 -12.40 -1.87 31.05
C ALA A 261 -13.33 -0.81 30.44
N GLU A 262 -14.63 -0.91 30.74
CA GLU A 262 -15.63 0.07 30.33
C GLU A 262 -15.54 1.32 31.19
N ASN A 263 -15.79 2.48 30.60
CA ASN A 263 -15.82 3.77 31.27
C ASN A 263 -17.20 4.46 31.09
N ALA A 264 -17.72 5.04 32.19
CA ALA A 264 -18.97 5.79 32.18
C ALA A 264 -18.78 7.21 31.61
N GLU A 265 -17.67 7.86 32.00
CA GLU A 265 -17.26 9.16 31.50
C GLU A 265 -16.18 8.99 30.43
N PRO A 266 -16.05 9.92 29.48
CA PRO A 266 -14.98 9.87 28.49
C PRO A 266 -13.59 9.79 29.13
N VAL A 267 -12.78 8.85 28.70
CA VAL A 267 -11.34 8.82 28.99
C VAL A 267 -10.64 9.70 27.95
N ILE A 268 -9.83 10.63 28.40
CA ILE A 268 -9.18 11.61 27.52
C ILE A 268 -7.68 11.56 27.75
N GLY A 269 -6.91 11.58 26.69
CA GLY A 269 -5.45 11.63 26.73
C GLY A 269 -4.91 12.72 25.80
N VAL A 270 -3.85 13.39 26.25
CA VAL A 270 -3.10 14.36 25.45
C VAL A 270 -1.68 13.84 25.29
N LEU A 271 -1.34 13.40 24.09
CA LEU A 271 -0.09 12.75 23.76
C LEU A 271 0.71 13.64 22.81
N THR A 272 1.94 13.96 23.17
CA THR A 272 2.78 14.85 22.37
C THR A 272 4.14 14.26 22.11
N ASP A 273 4.77 14.72 21.01
CA ASP A 273 6.13 14.34 20.65
C ASP A 273 6.85 15.51 19.93
N PRO A 274 8.13 15.77 20.25
CA PRO A 274 8.87 16.88 19.64
C PRO A 274 9.04 16.78 18.11
N GLU A 275 9.02 15.58 17.57
CA GLU A 275 9.16 15.32 16.14
C GLU A 275 7.82 15.07 15.43
N ALA A 276 6.68 15.18 16.14
CA ALA A 276 5.39 15.04 15.49
C ALA A 276 5.18 16.14 14.44
N THR A 277 4.72 15.73 13.26
CA THR A 277 4.57 16.62 12.11
C THR A 277 3.14 17.07 11.89
N SER A 278 2.17 16.51 12.61
CA SER A 278 0.75 16.83 12.49
C SER A 278 0.04 16.78 13.83
N SER A 279 -1.06 17.52 13.91
CA SER A 279 -1.98 17.50 15.05
C SER A 279 -3.26 16.78 14.65
N GLN A 280 -3.73 15.86 15.50
CA GLN A 280 -4.98 15.13 15.29
C GLN A 280 -5.67 14.78 16.60
N ILE A 281 -6.98 14.60 16.53
CA ILE A 281 -7.78 14.03 17.62
C ILE A 281 -8.47 12.78 17.09
N GLU A 282 -8.36 11.70 17.85
CA GLU A 282 -9.10 10.47 17.62
C GLU A 282 -10.20 10.33 18.68
N VAL A 283 -11.36 9.87 18.23
CA VAL A 283 -12.50 9.55 19.11
C VAL A 283 -12.94 8.13 18.85
N LEU A 284 -13.00 7.32 19.90
CA LEU A 284 -13.43 5.93 19.83
C LEU A 284 -14.70 5.73 20.67
N TRP A 285 -15.75 5.27 20.03
CA TRP A 285 -16.95 4.72 20.69
C TRP A 285 -16.77 3.21 20.79
N ARG A 286 -16.14 2.78 21.91
CA ARG A 286 -15.77 1.39 22.13
C ARG A 286 -16.94 0.56 22.63
N ARG A 287 -16.96 -0.71 22.24
CA ARG A 287 -17.97 -1.70 22.66
C ARG A 287 -17.44 -3.10 22.58
N GLN A 288 -18.10 -4.04 23.23
CA GLN A 288 -17.88 -5.45 22.92
C GLN A 288 -18.27 -5.72 21.47
N PRO A 289 -17.61 -6.66 20.76
CA PRO A 289 -17.98 -7.02 19.40
C PRO A 289 -19.48 -7.34 19.31
N MET A 290 -20.15 -6.74 18.32
CA MET A 290 -21.60 -6.94 18.14
C MET A 290 -21.92 -8.41 17.84
N VAL A 291 -21.00 -9.10 17.19
CA VAL A 291 -21.08 -10.53 16.91
C VAL A 291 -19.85 -11.20 17.52
N PRO A 292 -20.04 -12.21 18.39
CA PRO A 292 -18.92 -13.02 18.87
C PRO A 292 -18.21 -13.72 17.69
N VAL A 293 -16.89 -13.87 17.76
CA VAL A 293 -16.06 -14.48 16.69
C VAL A 293 -16.61 -15.81 16.20
N ALA A 294 -17.16 -16.63 17.11
CA ALA A 294 -17.76 -17.92 16.77
C ALA A 294 -18.93 -17.84 15.75
N PHE A 295 -19.54 -16.67 15.59
CA PHE A 295 -20.67 -16.44 14.70
C PHE A 295 -20.33 -15.48 13.53
N ASN A 296 -19.08 -15.15 13.31
CA ASN A 296 -18.66 -14.26 12.19
C ASN A 296 -18.95 -14.88 10.81
N ASN A 297 -19.10 -16.20 10.72
CA ASN A 297 -19.45 -16.89 9.47
C ASN A 297 -20.96 -16.91 9.18
N THR A 298 -21.75 -16.04 9.79
CA THR A 298 -23.20 -15.98 9.60
C THR A 298 -23.65 -14.82 8.73
N ASP A 299 -24.84 -14.96 8.17
CA ASP A 299 -25.54 -13.92 7.42
C ASP A 299 -25.71 -12.63 8.24
N MET A 300 -25.97 -12.72 9.54
CA MET A 300 -26.08 -11.58 10.45
C MET A 300 -24.76 -10.80 10.56
N ALA A 301 -23.63 -11.49 10.73
CA ALA A 301 -22.32 -10.85 10.80
C ALA A 301 -21.98 -10.13 9.49
N TYR A 302 -22.20 -10.80 8.37
CA TYR A 302 -21.97 -10.22 7.05
C TYR A 302 -22.84 -8.98 6.79
N GLN A 303 -24.12 -9.03 7.15
CA GLN A 303 -25.00 -7.87 7.06
C GLN A 303 -24.48 -6.68 7.86
N LEU A 304 -24.04 -6.92 9.10
CA LEU A 304 -23.46 -5.86 9.93
C LEU A 304 -22.19 -5.27 9.31
N ASP A 305 -21.33 -6.09 8.72
CA ASP A 305 -20.10 -5.60 8.07
C ASP A 305 -20.41 -4.78 6.81
N VAL A 306 -21.40 -5.16 6.02
CA VAL A 306 -21.90 -4.34 4.90
C VAL A 306 -22.43 -2.99 5.41
N ILE A 307 -23.18 -2.97 6.52
CA ILE A 307 -23.71 -1.74 7.11
C ILE A 307 -22.59 -0.86 7.68
N LYS A 308 -21.60 -1.44 8.38
CA LYS A 308 -20.42 -0.73 8.87
C LYS A 308 -19.66 -0.04 7.72
N GLY A 309 -19.45 -0.77 6.62
CA GLY A 309 -18.83 -0.22 5.41
C GLY A 309 -19.66 0.90 4.78
N PHE A 310 -20.99 0.76 4.79
CA PHE A 310 -21.92 1.76 4.29
C PHE A 310 -21.85 3.07 5.09
N ILE A 311 -21.97 2.99 6.42
CA ILE A 311 -21.89 4.15 7.32
C ILE A 311 -20.55 4.86 7.14
N SER A 312 -19.46 4.11 7.07
CA SER A 312 -18.12 4.66 6.87
C SER A 312 -18.00 5.40 5.53
N ALA A 313 -18.53 4.82 4.44
CA ALA A 313 -18.46 5.43 3.12
C ALA A 313 -19.19 6.77 3.05
N VAL A 314 -20.42 6.83 3.58
CA VAL A 314 -21.21 8.07 3.55
C VAL A 314 -20.58 9.15 4.44
N MET A 315 -20.11 8.80 5.64
CA MET A 315 -19.49 9.78 6.53
C MET A 315 -18.18 10.34 5.95
N ASN A 316 -17.38 9.51 5.33
CA ASN A 316 -16.15 9.99 4.68
C ASN A 316 -16.48 10.92 3.49
N GLU A 317 -17.53 10.63 2.68
CA GLU A 317 -18.00 11.55 1.63
C GLU A 317 -18.40 12.92 2.21
N ARG A 318 -19.09 12.96 3.37
CA ARG A 318 -19.42 14.23 4.06
C ARG A 318 -18.18 15.00 4.49
N PHE A 319 -17.19 14.31 5.04
CA PHE A 319 -15.93 14.96 5.46
C PHE A 319 -15.13 15.48 4.26
N ASP A 320 -15.11 14.76 3.15
CA ASP A 320 -14.49 15.22 1.91
C ASP A 320 -15.17 16.50 1.39
N ASP A 321 -16.51 16.58 1.46
CA ASP A 321 -17.26 17.80 1.10
C ASP A 321 -16.93 19.01 2.01
N ILE A 322 -16.66 18.77 3.29
CA ILE A 322 -16.28 19.83 4.23
C ILE A 322 -14.85 20.30 3.95
N THR A 323 -13.92 19.37 3.80
CA THR A 323 -12.49 19.67 3.61
C THR A 323 -12.17 20.33 2.27
N ALA A 324 -13.05 20.20 1.29
CA ALA A 324 -12.94 20.88 0.00
C ALA A 324 -13.30 22.37 0.04
N LYS A 325 -13.88 22.88 1.15
CA LYS A 325 -14.27 24.29 1.28
C LYS A 325 -13.10 25.14 1.72
N PRO A 326 -13.02 26.40 1.26
CA PRO A 326 -11.94 27.33 1.63
C PRO A 326 -11.87 27.63 3.13
N ASP A 327 -13.00 27.58 3.82
CA ASP A 327 -13.19 27.84 5.25
C ASP A 327 -13.32 26.55 6.06
N ALA A 328 -12.81 25.42 5.53
CA ALA A 328 -12.85 24.15 6.22
C ALA A 328 -12.23 24.24 7.63
N PRO A 329 -12.93 23.81 8.67
CA PRO A 329 -12.46 23.90 10.04
C PRO A 329 -11.38 22.88 10.39
N PHE A 330 -11.12 21.92 9.50
CA PHE A 330 -10.09 20.90 9.65
C PHE A 330 -9.49 20.52 8.28
N LEU A 331 -8.32 19.90 8.32
CA LEU A 331 -7.57 19.52 7.10
C LEU A 331 -8.04 18.21 6.49
N SER A 332 -8.38 17.26 7.34
CA SER A 332 -8.96 15.97 6.96
C SER A 332 -9.74 15.39 8.13
N ALA A 333 -10.71 14.55 7.84
CA ALA A 333 -11.40 13.76 8.84
C ALA A 333 -11.74 12.38 8.30
N GLY A 334 -11.85 11.40 9.19
CA GLY A 334 -12.20 10.03 8.87
C GLY A 334 -13.22 9.47 9.84
N PHE A 335 -13.95 8.44 9.38
CA PHE A 335 -14.91 7.71 10.18
C PHE A 335 -14.96 6.25 9.73
N GLY A 336 -14.92 5.33 10.68
CA GLY A 336 -14.97 3.91 10.39
C GLY A 336 -15.42 3.09 11.59
N VAL A 337 -15.74 1.83 11.33
CA VAL A 337 -16.00 0.83 12.38
C VAL A 337 -14.97 -0.26 12.24
N SER A 338 -14.17 -0.50 13.26
CA SER A 338 -13.07 -1.45 13.24
C SER A 338 -12.97 -2.24 14.56
N LYS A 339 -12.32 -3.38 14.45
CA LYS A 339 -11.97 -4.20 15.60
C LYS A 339 -10.64 -3.70 16.16
N LEU A 340 -10.57 -3.43 17.45
CA LEU A 340 -9.34 -3.12 18.16
C LEU A 340 -8.62 -4.41 18.62
N CYS A 341 -9.38 -5.37 19.09
CA CYS A 341 -8.92 -6.71 19.46
C CYS A 341 -10.15 -7.64 19.53
N ASN A 342 -9.93 -8.93 19.81
CA ASN A 342 -11.03 -9.90 19.87
C ASN A 342 -12.10 -9.61 20.92
N THR A 343 -11.82 -8.76 21.92
CA THR A 343 -12.76 -8.36 22.98
C THR A 343 -13.33 -6.96 22.80
N CYS A 344 -12.87 -6.20 21.79
CA CYS A 344 -13.29 -4.81 21.61
C CYS A 344 -13.42 -4.43 20.14
N GLU A 345 -14.55 -3.86 19.80
CA GLU A 345 -14.83 -3.17 18.53
C GLU A 345 -15.03 -1.68 18.82
N ALA A 346 -14.66 -0.81 17.92
CA ALA A 346 -14.90 0.61 18.04
C ALA A 346 -15.45 1.22 16.75
N THR A 347 -16.37 2.16 16.89
CA THR A 347 -16.55 3.20 15.90
C THR A 347 -15.44 4.21 16.14
N ALA A 348 -14.57 4.42 15.17
CA ALA A 348 -13.43 5.29 15.25
C ALA A 348 -13.63 6.51 14.36
N GLY A 349 -13.35 7.68 14.91
CA GLY A 349 -13.30 8.91 14.17
C GLY A 349 -11.97 9.62 14.40
N ASN A 350 -11.44 10.24 13.37
CA ASN A 350 -10.24 11.05 13.48
C ASN A 350 -10.41 12.36 12.74
N VAL A 351 -9.79 13.41 13.25
CA VAL A 351 -9.75 14.72 12.62
C VAL A 351 -8.35 15.31 12.74
N SER A 352 -7.79 15.75 11.62
CA SER A 352 -6.50 16.44 11.54
C SER A 352 -6.71 17.91 11.24
N PHE A 353 -5.90 18.78 11.84
CA PHE A 353 -6.10 20.24 11.81
C PHE A 353 -4.76 20.99 11.90
N LYS A 354 -4.80 22.30 11.75
CA LYS A 354 -3.66 23.18 12.05
C LYS A 354 -3.45 23.21 13.55
N ASP A 355 -2.20 23.24 13.97
CA ASP A 355 -1.83 23.08 15.39
C ASP A 355 -2.64 23.98 16.36
N GLU A 356 -2.96 25.22 15.94
CA GLU A 356 -3.71 26.19 16.73
C GLU A 356 -5.23 25.98 16.74
N ASP A 357 -5.77 25.17 15.83
CA ASP A 357 -7.24 25.06 15.60
C ASP A 357 -7.88 23.84 16.28
N ALA A 358 -7.17 23.17 17.19
CA ALA A 358 -7.57 21.88 17.77
C ALA A 358 -9.00 21.83 18.31
N LEU A 359 -9.41 22.81 19.11
CA LEU A 359 -10.73 22.81 19.75
C LEU A 359 -11.85 23.14 18.74
N GLU A 360 -11.59 24.02 17.79
CA GLU A 360 -12.55 24.37 16.74
C GLU A 360 -12.75 23.19 15.77
N ALA A 361 -11.67 22.57 15.33
CA ALA A 361 -11.69 21.39 14.45
C ALA A 361 -12.43 20.22 15.13
N PHE A 362 -12.11 19.96 16.41
CA PHE A 362 -12.78 18.90 17.14
C PHE A 362 -14.28 19.17 17.32
N LYS A 363 -14.65 20.40 17.63
CA LYS A 363 -16.05 20.80 17.72
C LYS A 363 -16.76 20.61 16.38
N ALA A 364 -16.18 21.08 15.28
CA ALA A 364 -16.75 20.94 13.96
C ALA A 364 -16.91 19.46 13.55
N TYR A 365 -15.92 18.62 13.85
CA TYR A 365 -16.01 17.18 13.64
C TYR A 365 -17.20 16.57 14.41
N LEU A 366 -17.31 16.87 15.70
CA LEU A 366 -18.39 16.36 16.54
C LEU A 366 -19.78 16.87 16.12
N VAL A 367 -19.86 18.09 15.55
CA VAL A 367 -21.10 18.62 14.98
C VAL A 367 -21.61 17.73 13.84
N GLU A 368 -20.73 17.21 12.98
CA GLU A 368 -21.13 16.29 11.90
C GLU A 368 -21.58 14.93 12.46
N ILE A 369 -20.92 14.41 13.49
CA ILE A 369 -21.37 13.21 14.20
C ILE A 369 -22.75 13.42 14.83
N GLU A 370 -22.96 14.59 15.47
CA GLU A 370 -24.25 14.92 16.08
C GLU A 370 -25.32 15.18 15.01
N ARG A 371 -24.96 15.76 13.87
CA ARG A 371 -25.86 15.90 12.70
C ARG A 371 -26.32 14.53 12.21
N LEU A 372 -25.39 13.57 12.09
CA LEU A 372 -25.74 12.19 11.74
C LEU A 372 -26.68 11.55 12.76
N LYS A 373 -26.43 11.75 14.07
CA LYS A 373 -27.33 11.22 15.13
C LYS A 373 -28.74 11.78 15.07
N ARG A 374 -28.89 13.07 14.73
CA ARG A 374 -30.21 13.75 14.74
C ARG A 374 -30.99 13.54 13.45
N TYR A 375 -30.34 13.62 12.33
CA TYR A 375 -31.00 13.68 11.02
C TYR A 375 -30.74 12.44 10.16
N GLY A 376 -29.71 11.63 10.51
CA GLY A 376 -29.38 10.41 9.80
C GLY A 376 -28.77 10.66 8.42
N PHE A 377 -28.95 9.69 7.56
CA PHE A 377 -28.56 9.70 6.15
C PHE A 377 -29.70 10.23 5.28
N THR A 378 -29.35 10.90 4.17
CA THR A 378 -30.32 11.27 3.13
C THR A 378 -30.50 10.14 2.12
N GLU A 379 -31.60 10.15 1.35
CA GLU A 379 -31.84 9.14 0.33
C GLU A 379 -30.80 9.19 -0.80
N SER A 380 -30.32 10.37 -1.17
CA SER A 380 -29.31 10.51 -2.24
C SER A 380 -27.96 9.93 -1.82
N GLU A 381 -27.53 10.13 -0.57
CA GLU A 381 -26.32 9.50 0.00
C GLU A 381 -26.46 7.97 -0.03
N VAL A 382 -27.62 7.46 0.37
CA VAL A 382 -27.89 6.02 0.38
C VAL A 382 -27.83 5.44 -1.02
N ILE A 383 -28.43 6.09 -2.02
CA ILE A 383 -28.40 5.64 -3.42
C ILE A 383 -26.96 5.56 -3.93
N ARG A 384 -26.17 6.62 -3.79
CA ARG A 384 -24.78 6.64 -4.26
C ARG A 384 -23.92 5.58 -3.58
N ALA A 385 -24.02 5.44 -2.26
CA ALA A 385 -23.26 4.44 -1.53
C ALA A 385 -23.64 3.01 -1.97
N LYS A 386 -24.92 2.73 -2.22
CA LYS A 386 -25.38 1.45 -2.77
C LYS A 386 -24.78 1.17 -4.15
N GLU A 387 -24.82 2.14 -5.06
CA GLU A 387 -24.29 2.00 -6.40
C GLU A 387 -22.80 1.71 -6.38
N ASN A 388 -22.03 2.43 -5.53
CA ASN A 388 -20.61 2.21 -5.37
C ASN A 388 -20.27 0.84 -4.77
N MET A 389 -21.04 0.41 -3.75
CA MET A 389 -20.85 -0.91 -3.13
C MET A 389 -21.23 -2.03 -4.11
N LEU A 390 -22.36 -1.92 -4.79
CA LEU A 390 -22.80 -2.91 -5.77
C LEU A 390 -21.77 -3.08 -6.89
N LYS A 391 -21.26 -1.95 -7.40
CA LYS A 391 -20.24 -1.96 -8.45
C LYS A 391 -18.96 -2.69 -8.03
N ARG A 392 -18.56 -2.58 -6.75
CA ARG A 392 -17.40 -3.31 -6.22
C ARG A 392 -17.62 -4.83 -6.28
N TYR A 393 -18.80 -5.30 -5.92
CA TYR A 393 -19.15 -6.73 -6.00
C TYR A 393 -19.25 -7.22 -7.45
N GLU A 394 -19.87 -6.43 -8.34
CA GLU A 394 -19.93 -6.74 -9.77
C GLU A 394 -18.52 -6.90 -10.36
N LYS A 395 -17.62 -5.96 -10.04
CA LYS A 395 -16.22 -5.99 -10.48
C LYS A 395 -15.49 -7.24 -9.94
N ALA A 396 -15.75 -7.65 -8.70
CA ALA A 396 -15.16 -8.86 -8.14
C ALA A 396 -15.59 -10.12 -8.93
N VAL A 397 -16.85 -10.18 -9.38
CA VAL A 397 -17.34 -11.27 -10.25
C VAL A 397 -16.70 -11.21 -11.64
N GLU A 398 -16.64 -10.02 -12.25
CA GLU A 398 -15.97 -9.82 -13.55
C GLU A 398 -14.51 -10.28 -13.52
N GLY A 399 -13.80 -9.97 -12.42
CA GLY A 399 -12.40 -10.35 -12.20
C GLY A 399 -12.17 -11.77 -11.70
N ALA A 400 -13.21 -12.52 -11.29
CA ALA A 400 -13.09 -13.79 -10.57
C ALA A 400 -12.18 -14.81 -11.28
N ALA A 401 -12.37 -14.97 -12.61
CA ALA A 401 -11.60 -15.92 -13.40
C ALA A 401 -10.12 -15.52 -13.60
N SER A 402 -9.73 -14.30 -13.25
CA SER A 402 -8.35 -13.79 -13.36
C SER A 402 -7.65 -13.58 -12.02
N ARG A 403 -8.28 -13.99 -10.90
CA ARG A 403 -7.69 -13.87 -9.56
C ARG A 403 -6.39 -14.65 -9.43
N LYS A 404 -5.38 -14.01 -8.86
CA LYS A 404 -4.08 -14.63 -8.59
C LYS A 404 -4.11 -15.48 -7.31
N ASN A 405 -3.19 -16.43 -7.20
CA ASN A 405 -3.06 -17.32 -6.03
C ASN A 405 -3.09 -16.54 -4.70
N ALA A 406 -2.30 -15.49 -4.58
CA ALA A 406 -2.22 -14.67 -3.38
C ALA A 406 -3.55 -14.02 -2.96
N GLU A 407 -4.46 -13.76 -3.91
CA GLU A 407 -5.76 -13.12 -3.62
C GLU A 407 -6.74 -14.06 -2.88
N PHE A 408 -6.48 -15.35 -2.87
CA PHE A 408 -7.27 -16.34 -2.13
C PHE A 408 -6.76 -16.59 -0.70
N VAL A 409 -5.51 -16.21 -0.40
CA VAL A 409 -4.90 -16.51 0.90
C VAL A 409 -5.55 -15.70 2.03
N ARG A 410 -5.74 -14.40 1.83
CA ARG A 410 -6.27 -13.50 2.88
C ARG A 410 -7.65 -13.93 3.41
N PRO A 411 -8.63 -14.30 2.59
CA PRO A 411 -9.91 -14.82 3.08
C PRO A 411 -9.76 -16.08 3.94
N LEU A 412 -8.83 -16.98 3.59
CA LEU A 412 -8.58 -18.20 4.35
C LEU A 412 -7.92 -17.91 5.70
N LEU A 413 -6.97 -16.97 5.74
CA LEU A 413 -6.38 -16.46 6.98
C LEU A 413 -7.45 -15.86 7.89
N TYR A 414 -8.37 -15.04 7.36
CA TYR A 414 -9.44 -14.43 8.13
C TYR A 414 -10.46 -15.44 8.62
N ASN A 415 -10.72 -16.49 7.85
CA ASN A 415 -11.52 -17.62 8.33
C ASN A 415 -10.85 -18.30 9.51
N PHE A 416 -9.57 -18.61 9.42
CA PHE A 416 -8.84 -19.25 10.52
C PHE A 416 -8.76 -18.38 11.76
N PHE A 417 -8.40 -17.11 11.64
CA PHE A 417 -8.21 -16.21 12.79
C PHE A 417 -9.51 -15.71 13.39
N PHE A 418 -10.51 -15.43 12.55
CA PHE A 418 -11.71 -14.71 12.95
C PHE A 418 -13.02 -15.41 12.59
N ASN A 419 -12.96 -16.62 12.05
CA ASN A 419 -14.13 -17.37 11.59
C ASN A 419 -14.99 -16.58 10.56
N GLU A 420 -14.35 -15.74 9.73
CA GLU A 420 -15.02 -15.03 8.64
C GLU A 420 -15.29 -15.99 7.46
N PRO A 421 -16.41 -15.83 6.72
CA PRO A 421 -16.69 -16.67 5.56
C PRO A 421 -15.75 -16.32 4.39
N TYR A 422 -15.40 -17.33 3.58
CA TYR A 422 -14.69 -17.15 2.29
C TYR A 422 -15.60 -17.62 1.15
N MET A 423 -16.47 -16.74 0.73
CA MET A 423 -17.49 -17.02 -0.28
C MET A 423 -16.94 -16.83 -1.70
N THR A 424 -17.68 -17.38 -2.68
CA THR A 424 -17.41 -17.03 -4.09
C THR A 424 -17.90 -15.62 -4.38
N PRO A 425 -17.26 -14.86 -5.30
CA PRO A 425 -17.71 -13.52 -5.67
C PRO A 425 -19.17 -13.47 -6.18
N GLU A 426 -19.62 -14.51 -6.85
CA GLU A 426 -20.99 -14.64 -7.35
C GLU A 426 -21.99 -14.70 -6.20
N PHE A 427 -21.68 -15.49 -5.16
CA PHE A 427 -22.54 -15.59 -3.98
C PHE A 427 -22.52 -14.31 -3.15
N GLU A 428 -21.34 -13.68 -2.99
CA GLU A 428 -21.22 -12.37 -2.35
C GLU A 428 -22.05 -11.30 -3.08
N LEU A 429 -22.00 -11.25 -4.41
CA LEU A 429 -22.83 -10.34 -5.19
C LEU A 429 -24.32 -10.59 -4.97
N GLN A 430 -24.75 -11.85 -4.97
CA GLN A 430 -26.16 -12.22 -4.76
C GLN A 430 -26.67 -11.75 -3.39
N ILE A 431 -25.90 -11.98 -2.32
CA ILE A 431 -26.26 -11.51 -0.97
C ILE A 431 -26.24 -9.99 -0.90
N ALA A 432 -25.17 -9.36 -1.44
CA ALA A 432 -25.05 -7.91 -1.45
C ALA A 432 -26.21 -7.24 -2.19
N GLN A 433 -26.64 -7.77 -3.34
CA GLN A 433 -27.80 -7.27 -4.07
C GLN A 433 -29.08 -7.34 -3.23
N SER A 434 -29.29 -8.45 -2.53
CA SER A 434 -30.44 -8.62 -1.64
C SER A 434 -30.42 -7.63 -0.48
N LEU A 435 -29.28 -7.51 0.20
CA LEU A 435 -29.10 -6.61 1.34
C LEU A 435 -29.23 -5.14 0.94
N LEU A 436 -28.46 -4.72 -0.07
CA LEU A 436 -28.46 -3.34 -0.56
C LEU A 436 -29.84 -2.96 -1.10
N GLY A 437 -30.58 -3.92 -1.69
CA GLY A 437 -31.97 -3.74 -2.11
C GLY A 437 -32.90 -3.38 -0.95
N ALA A 438 -32.72 -4.02 0.21
CA ALA A 438 -33.55 -3.81 1.40
C ALA A 438 -33.15 -2.55 2.22
N LEU A 439 -31.92 -2.06 2.11
CA LEU A 439 -31.46 -0.87 2.84
C LEU A 439 -32.12 0.40 2.26
N ASN A 440 -32.50 1.31 3.14
CA ASN A 440 -32.91 2.69 2.83
C ASN A 440 -32.50 3.60 4.00
N ALA A 441 -32.66 4.91 3.85
CA ALA A 441 -32.27 5.86 4.88
C ALA A 441 -32.97 5.58 6.22
N GLN A 442 -34.25 5.21 6.19
CA GLN A 442 -35.03 4.93 7.43
C GLN A 442 -34.43 3.74 8.21
N VAL A 443 -34.11 2.64 7.53
CA VAL A 443 -33.53 1.44 8.15
C VAL A 443 -32.16 1.75 8.74
N LEU A 444 -31.32 2.40 7.98
CA LEU A 444 -29.97 2.78 8.42
C LEU A 444 -30.00 3.73 9.62
N ASN A 445 -30.90 4.73 9.58
CA ASN A 445 -31.02 5.70 10.66
C ASN A 445 -31.48 5.06 11.98
N GLN A 446 -32.30 4.01 11.93
CA GLN A 446 -32.68 3.24 13.12
C GLN A 446 -31.51 2.46 13.73
N MET A 447 -30.46 2.14 12.93
CA MET A 447 -29.30 1.37 13.40
C MET A 447 -28.18 2.24 13.97
N LEU A 448 -28.14 3.53 13.65
CA LEU A 448 -27.07 4.45 14.09
C LEU A 448 -26.79 4.42 15.60
N PRO A 449 -27.78 4.34 16.51
CA PRO A 449 -27.52 4.29 17.96
C PRO A 449 -26.67 3.10 18.40
N MET A 450 -26.56 2.04 17.60
CA MET A 450 -25.72 0.88 17.89
C MET A 450 -24.24 1.19 17.72
N PHE A 451 -23.91 2.11 16.79
CA PHE A 451 -22.55 2.48 16.43
C PHE A 451 -22.02 3.70 17.21
N LEU A 452 -22.93 4.58 17.66
CA LEU A 452 -22.63 5.86 18.28
C LEU A 452 -23.23 5.95 19.68
N GLN A 453 -22.90 4.98 20.53
CA GLN A 453 -23.37 4.96 21.93
C GLN A 453 -22.67 6.04 22.77
N GLU A 454 -23.29 6.43 23.90
CA GLU A 454 -22.80 7.52 24.77
C GLU A 454 -21.89 7.06 25.92
N GLN A 455 -21.50 5.80 25.92
CA GLN A 455 -20.63 5.20 26.93
C GLN A 455 -19.36 4.65 26.31
N ASN A 456 -18.35 4.44 27.15
CA ASN A 456 -17.08 3.82 26.76
C ASN A 456 -16.33 4.63 25.69
N ILE A 457 -16.28 5.96 25.85
CA ILE A 457 -15.65 6.88 24.94
C ILE A 457 -14.17 7.05 25.30
N LEU A 458 -13.30 6.98 24.27
CA LEU A 458 -11.90 7.36 24.37
C LEU A 458 -11.64 8.53 23.41
N ILE A 459 -10.98 9.57 23.88
CA ILE A 459 -10.57 10.74 23.10
C ILE A 459 -9.08 10.90 23.28
N LEU A 460 -8.32 10.84 22.19
CA LEU A 460 -6.87 11.03 22.19
C LEU A 460 -6.48 12.19 21.28
N TYR A 461 -5.84 13.19 21.85
CA TYR A 461 -5.11 14.21 21.12
C TYR A 461 -3.69 13.73 20.89
N ASN A 462 -3.21 13.84 19.66
CA ASN A 462 -1.83 13.59 19.25
C ASN A 462 -1.30 14.84 18.55
N GLY A 463 -0.12 15.33 18.95
CA GLY A 463 0.41 16.54 18.34
C GLY A 463 1.86 16.85 18.69
N PRO A 464 2.41 17.93 18.10
CA PRO A 464 3.79 18.33 18.32
C PRO A 464 4.00 19.02 19.68
N GLU A 465 5.22 18.87 20.21
CA GLU A 465 5.76 19.76 21.22
C GLU A 465 6.48 20.92 20.52
N LYS A 466 5.96 22.14 20.68
CA LYS A 466 6.45 23.31 19.95
C LYS A 466 6.38 24.55 20.81
N ASP A 467 7.44 25.34 20.81
CA ASP A 467 7.48 26.62 21.53
C ASP A 467 6.35 27.56 21.07
N GLY A 468 5.59 28.04 22.03
CA GLY A 468 4.46 28.93 21.77
C GLY A 468 3.16 28.24 21.36
N LEU A 469 3.16 26.93 21.10
CA LEU A 469 1.95 26.15 20.90
C LEU A 469 1.35 25.74 22.25
N VAL A 470 0.08 26.02 22.43
CA VAL A 470 -0.68 25.56 23.60
C VAL A 470 -1.56 24.38 23.12
N ASN A 471 -1.14 23.16 23.45
CA ASN A 471 -1.94 21.98 23.20
C ASN A 471 -3.22 22.00 24.04
N PRO A 472 -4.34 21.42 23.57
CA PRO A 472 -5.58 21.36 24.34
C PRO A 472 -5.39 20.55 25.62
N THR A 473 -6.12 20.91 26.66
CA THR A 473 -6.16 20.11 27.89
C THR A 473 -7.27 19.07 27.82
N GLU A 474 -7.14 17.98 28.59
CA GLU A 474 -8.18 16.93 28.73
C GLU A 474 -9.54 17.56 29.11
N GLN A 475 -9.52 18.57 30.02
CA GLN A 475 -10.74 19.28 30.42
C GLN A 475 -11.40 20.01 29.24
N GLN A 476 -10.63 20.75 28.42
CA GLN A 476 -11.16 21.44 27.23
C GLN A 476 -11.76 20.49 26.20
N LEU A 477 -11.09 19.36 25.94
CA LEU A 477 -11.61 18.33 25.04
C LEU A 477 -12.92 17.73 25.57
N GLY A 478 -12.99 17.46 26.88
CA GLY A 478 -14.21 16.98 27.54
C GLY A 478 -15.37 17.99 27.48
N GLU A 479 -15.09 19.28 27.71
CA GLU A 479 -16.09 20.35 27.60
C GLU A 479 -16.64 20.50 26.19
N ILE A 480 -15.77 20.42 25.14
CA ILE A 480 -16.19 20.43 23.74
C ILE A 480 -17.09 19.22 23.45
N TYR A 481 -16.66 18.00 23.83
CA TYR A 481 -17.44 16.80 23.64
C TYR A 481 -18.85 16.89 24.26
N ALA A 482 -18.94 17.42 25.48
CA ALA A 482 -20.21 17.59 26.19
C ALA A 482 -21.09 18.69 25.58
N SER A 483 -20.51 19.77 25.05
CA SER A 483 -21.20 20.97 24.58
C SER A 483 -22.00 20.73 23.27
N VAL A 484 -21.50 19.89 22.38
CA VAL A 484 -22.06 19.72 21.02
C VAL A 484 -23.50 19.22 21.03
N LYS A 485 -23.87 18.43 22.02
CA LYS A 485 -25.23 17.90 22.19
C LYS A 485 -26.31 19.00 22.33
N ASN A 486 -25.93 20.20 22.71
CA ASN A 486 -26.85 21.31 22.97
C ASN A 486 -26.89 22.35 21.82
N LEU A 487 -26.08 22.16 20.78
CA LEU A 487 -26.03 23.09 19.66
C LEU A 487 -27.25 22.95 18.75
N GLU A 488 -27.66 24.07 18.15
CA GLU A 488 -28.58 24.04 17.02
C GLU A 488 -27.80 23.61 15.79
N ILE A 489 -28.24 22.56 15.13
CA ILE A 489 -27.59 21.96 13.95
C ILE A 489 -28.65 21.81 12.87
N GLU A 490 -28.36 22.26 11.66
CA GLU A 490 -29.25 22.08 10.50
C GLU A 490 -28.99 20.74 9.80
N PRO A 491 -30.03 20.14 9.17
CA PRO A 491 -29.86 18.96 8.32
C PRO A 491 -29.02 19.29 7.07
N ILE A 492 -28.43 18.26 6.47
CA ILE A 492 -27.72 18.39 5.18
C ILE A 492 -28.72 18.78 4.08
N LYS A 493 -28.31 19.69 3.20
CA LYS A 493 -29.04 20.03 1.97
C LYS A 493 -28.51 19.15 0.84
N GLU A 494 -29.43 18.45 0.19
CA GLU A 494 -29.10 17.62 -0.97
C GLU A 494 -28.76 18.47 -2.20
N GLU A 495 -27.74 18.05 -2.94
CA GLU A 495 -27.40 18.58 -4.25
C GLU A 495 -27.72 17.52 -5.31
N SER A 496 -28.34 17.94 -6.42
CA SER A 496 -28.62 17.05 -7.56
C SER A 496 -27.35 16.86 -8.40
N THR A 497 -27.08 15.62 -8.80
CA THR A 497 -25.94 15.24 -9.66
C THR A 497 -26.34 14.63 -10.99
N ASP A 498 -27.58 14.81 -11.44
CA ASP A 498 -28.18 14.14 -12.61
C ASP A 498 -27.83 14.76 -13.95
N GLU A 499 -26.62 15.29 -14.13
CA GLU A 499 -26.19 15.87 -15.38
C GLU A 499 -25.19 14.97 -16.12
N PRO A 500 -25.22 14.94 -17.48
CA PRO A 500 -24.20 14.22 -18.23
C PRO A 500 -22.84 14.91 -18.14
N LEU A 501 -21.74 14.14 -18.16
CA LEU A 501 -20.36 14.66 -18.14
C LEU A 501 -20.11 15.65 -19.29
N LEU A 502 -20.65 15.35 -20.47
CA LEU A 502 -20.56 16.20 -21.66
C LEU A 502 -21.69 15.90 -22.65
N ASP A 503 -21.95 16.84 -23.58
CA ASP A 503 -22.81 16.56 -24.73
C ASP A 503 -22.01 15.77 -25.79
N ALA A 504 -22.07 14.45 -25.66
CA ALA A 504 -21.38 13.54 -26.57
C ALA A 504 -21.88 13.62 -28.03
N ALA A 505 -23.09 14.14 -28.28
CA ALA A 505 -23.64 14.31 -29.63
C ALA A 505 -23.02 15.52 -30.35
N ALA A 506 -22.51 16.48 -29.63
CA ALA A 506 -21.81 17.66 -30.20
C ALA A 506 -20.41 17.33 -30.73
N LEU A 507 -19.84 16.20 -30.36
CA LEU A 507 -18.48 15.79 -30.77
C LEU A 507 -18.48 15.32 -32.23
N LYS A 508 -17.61 15.96 -33.05
CA LYS A 508 -17.49 15.65 -34.49
C LYS A 508 -16.72 14.35 -34.75
N GLY A 509 -15.77 14.02 -33.89
CA GLY A 509 -14.89 12.89 -34.08
C GLY A 509 -13.96 12.97 -35.29
N SER A 510 -13.12 11.97 -35.46
CA SER A 510 -12.28 11.77 -36.66
C SER A 510 -12.17 10.26 -36.92
N LYS A 511 -12.46 9.87 -38.14
CA LYS A 511 -12.38 8.48 -38.57
C LYS A 511 -10.94 8.00 -38.65
N VAL A 512 -10.76 6.70 -38.44
CA VAL A 512 -9.52 6.01 -38.74
C VAL A 512 -9.18 6.19 -40.22
N LYS A 513 -7.98 6.70 -40.49
CA LYS A 513 -7.42 6.88 -41.83
C LYS A 513 -6.64 5.66 -42.29
N LYS A 514 -5.93 5.01 -41.34
CA LYS A 514 -5.09 3.84 -41.59
C LYS A 514 -5.22 2.86 -40.40
N GLU A 515 -5.32 1.61 -40.70
CA GLU A 515 -5.32 0.51 -39.72
C GLU A 515 -4.28 -0.52 -40.12
N THR A 516 -3.40 -0.90 -39.18
CA THR A 516 -2.33 -1.86 -39.39
C THR A 516 -2.16 -2.74 -38.14
N SER A 517 -1.80 -4.00 -38.35
CA SER A 517 -1.33 -4.87 -37.26
C SER A 517 0.11 -4.48 -36.90
N THR A 518 0.44 -4.58 -35.62
CA THR A 518 1.78 -4.28 -35.09
C THR A 518 2.22 -5.37 -34.11
N LEU A 519 3.26 -5.12 -33.30
CA LEU A 519 3.82 -6.11 -32.36
C LEU A 519 2.76 -6.65 -31.38
N TYR A 520 2.98 -7.84 -30.87
CA TYR A 520 2.18 -8.52 -29.85
C TYR A 520 0.73 -8.80 -30.26
N GLY A 521 0.38 -8.69 -31.56
CA GLY A 521 -1.00 -8.78 -32.03
C GLY A 521 -1.81 -7.50 -31.82
N ALA A 522 -1.16 -6.39 -31.49
CA ALA A 522 -1.82 -5.10 -31.34
C ALA A 522 -2.25 -4.53 -32.69
N THR A 523 -3.29 -3.69 -32.68
CA THR A 523 -3.80 -2.95 -33.82
C THR A 523 -3.46 -1.48 -33.69
N GLU A 524 -2.82 -0.90 -34.70
CA GLU A 524 -2.53 0.52 -34.81
C GLU A 524 -3.58 1.24 -35.65
N TRP A 525 -4.18 2.29 -35.13
CA TRP A 525 -5.07 3.20 -35.84
C TRP A 525 -4.45 4.57 -35.94
N ILE A 526 -4.32 5.10 -37.14
CA ILE A 526 -3.99 6.50 -37.38
C ILE A 526 -5.29 7.25 -37.68
N LEU A 527 -5.65 8.18 -36.80
CA LEU A 527 -6.86 8.99 -36.97
C LEU A 527 -6.63 10.15 -37.94
N LYS A 528 -7.71 10.73 -38.51
CA LYS A 528 -7.61 11.91 -39.44
C LYS A 528 -7.13 13.17 -38.71
N ASN A 529 -7.29 13.31 -37.40
CA ASN A 529 -6.72 14.41 -36.63
C ASN A 529 -5.20 14.25 -36.39
N GLY A 530 -4.62 13.08 -36.71
CA GLY A 530 -3.19 12.79 -36.63
C GLY A 530 -2.77 11.97 -35.42
N VAL A 531 -3.68 11.71 -34.48
CA VAL A 531 -3.38 10.88 -33.30
C VAL A 531 -3.17 9.42 -33.70
N LYS A 532 -2.12 8.81 -33.18
CA LYS A 532 -1.84 7.37 -33.28
C LYS A 532 -2.46 6.66 -32.07
N VAL A 533 -3.22 5.60 -32.31
CA VAL A 533 -3.80 4.77 -31.24
C VAL A 533 -3.35 3.35 -31.45
N VAL A 534 -2.75 2.75 -30.44
CA VAL A 534 -2.31 1.33 -30.44
C VAL A 534 -3.12 0.57 -29.41
N VAL A 535 -3.81 -0.46 -29.86
CA VAL A 535 -4.73 -1.25 -29.03
C VAL A 535 -4.24 -2.69 -28.95
N LEU A 536 -4.02 -3.18 -27.75
CA LEU A 536 -3.70 -4.57 -27.47
C LEU A 536 -4.82 -5.21 -26.62
N PRO A 537 -5.75 -5.96 -27.22
CA PRO A 537 -6.70 -6.77 -26.45
C PRO A 537 -5.98 -7.85 -25.65
N THR A 538 -6.29 -7.95 -24.36
CA THR A 538 -5.77 -8.98 -23.46
C THR A 538 -6.89 -9.52 -22.59
N ASP A 539 -6.71 -10.72 -22.03
CA ASP A 539 -7.64 -11.37 -21.10
C ASP A 539 -7.02 -11.65 -19.71
N TYR A 540 -5.86 -11.08 -19.44
CA TYR A 540 -5.15 -11.27 -18.15
C TYR A 540 -5.93 -10.75 -16.95
N LYS A 541 -6.66 -9.63 -17.12
CA LYS A 541 -7.62 -9.10 -16.18
C LYS A 541 -8.90 -8.70 -16.93
N LYS A 542 -9.98 -9.45 -16.67
CA LYS A 542 -11.25 -9.25 -17.40
C LYS A 542 -12.01 -7.99 -16.99
N ASP A 543 -11.71 -7.46 -15.81
CA ASP A 543 -12.29 -6.24 -15.23
C ASP A 543 -11.45 -4.99 -15.49
N GLN A 544 -10.42 -5.03 -16.36
CA GLN A 544 -9.47 -3.93 -16.51
C GLN A 544 -9.20 -3.53 -17.96
N VAL A 545 -9.22 -2.22 -18.20
CA VAL A 545 -8.69 -1.57 -19.41
C VAL A 545 -7.82 -0.39 -18.97
N ASN A 546 -6.57 -0.37 -19.41
CA ASN A 546 -5.63 0.72 -19.18
C ASN A 546 -5.47 1.54 -20.45
N ILE A 547 -5.50 2.86 -20.33
CA ILE A 547 -5.37 3.83 -21.44
C ILE A 547 -4.28 4.82 -21.08
N ARG A 548 -3.36 5.09 -21.98
CA ARG A 548 -2.32 6.10 -21.80
C ARG A 548 -2.18 6.94 -23.06
N LEU A 549 -2.46 8.23 -22.93
CA LEU A 549 -2.13 9.26 -23.93
C LEU A 549 -0.78 9.87 -23.53
N THR A 550 0.17 9.91 -24.46
CA THR A 550 1.52 10.44 -24.23
C THR A 550 1.91 11.42 -25.33
N MET A 551 2.54 12.53 -24.92
CA MET A 551 3.18 13.52 -25.76
C MET A 551 4.57 13.84 -25.19
N ASP A 552 5.54 14.13 -26.06
CA ASP A 552 6.90 14.51 -25.65
C ASP A 552 6.95 15.91 -25.03
N GLY A 553 7.94 16.12 -24.17
CA GLY A 553 8.27 17.43 -23.60
C GLY A 553 8.31 17.44 -22.07
N GLY A 554 7.20 17.18 -21.42
CA GLY A 554 7.10 17.11 -19.96
C GLY A 554 7.62 18.37 -19.24
N ARG A 555 8.22 18.16 -18.05
CA ARG A 555 8.80 19.24 -17.23
C ARG A 555 9.90 20.03 -17.93
N THR A 556 10.55 19.47 -18.97
CA THR A 556 11.58 20.20 -19.72
C THR A 556 11.02 21.40 -20.50
N LEU A 557 9.71 21.44 -20.77
CA LEU A 557 9.02 22.55 -21.42
C LEU A 557 8.53 23.63 -20.43
N ILE A 558 8.61 23.37 -19.14
CA ILE A 558 8.22 24.32 -18.09
C ILE A 558 9.41 25.21 -17.78
N ALA A 559 9.21 26.54 -17.76
CA ALA A 559 10.25 27.47 -17.35
C ALA A 559 10.63 27.22 -15.87
N THR A 560 11.90 27.45 -15.52
CA THR A 560 12.41 27.15 -14.16
C THR A 560 11.63 27.91 -13.09
N GLU A 561 11.25 29.16 -13.36
CA GLU A 561 10.45 30.00 -12.47
C GLU A 561 9.01 29.51 -12.29
N ASP A 562 8.47 28.72 -13.22
CA ASP A 562 7.10 28.18 -13.18
C ASP A 562 7.06 26.82 -12.43
N LEU A 563 8.20 26.13 -12.25
CA LEU A 563 8.29 24.79 -11.64
C LEU A 563 7.74 24.69 -10.20
N PRO A 564 7.82 25.73 -9.34
CA PRO A 564 7.20 25.66 -8.01
C PRO A 564 5.71 25.31 -8.04
N SER A 565 4.96 25.75 -9.05
CA SER A 565 3.53 25.41 -9.21
C SER A 565 3.30 23.94 -9.64
N PHE A 566 4.35 23.24 -10.06
CA PHE A 566 4.35 21.84 -10.51
C PHE A 566 5.19 20.93 -9.60
N GLU A 567 5.51 21.38 -8.39
CA GLU A 567 6.05 20.51 -7.36
C GLU A 567 5.03 19.39 -7.07
N ASP A 568 5.51 18.19 -6.81
CA ASP A 568 4.69 16.97 -6.85
C ASP A 568 3.49 16.99 -5.88
N ASN A 569 3.66 17.57 -4.68
CA ASN A 569 2.56 17.70 -3.72
C ASN A 569 1.53 18.73 -4.18
N ILE A 570 1.99 19.88 -4.70
CA ILE A 570 1.13 20.96 -5.19
C ILE A 570 0.35 20.49 -6.42
N TRP A 571 1.04 19.86 -7.37
CA TRP A 571 0.42 19.31 -8.57
C TRP A 571 -0.58 18.18 -8.24
N GLY A 572 -0.18 17.25 -7.36
CA GLY A 572 -1.06 16.15 -6.93
C GLY A 572 -2.31 16.63 -6.21
N LEU A 573 -2.20 17.68 -5.40
CA LEU A 573 -3.33 18.26 -4.70
C LEU A 573 -4.25 19.04 -5.64
N PHE A 574 -3.68 19.81 -6.59
CA PHE A 574 -4.45 20.44 -7.65
C PHE A 574 -5.30 19.41 -8.41
N LEU A 575 -4.70 18.30 -8.85
CA LEU A 575 -5.43 17.26 -9.58
C LEU A 575 -6.58 16.63 -8.78
N ARG A 576 -6.40 16.42 -7.49
CA ARG A 576 -7.46 15.85 -6.63
C ARG A 576 -8.64 16.80 -6.45
N ASN A 577 -8.37 18.09 -6.29
CA ASN A 577 -9.40 19.05 -5.92
C ASN A 577 -10.12 19.64 -7.12
N SER A 578 -9.46 19.72 -8.29
CA SER A 578 -10.00 20.51 -9.42
C SER A 578 -11.18 19.85 -10.15
N GLY A 579 -11.30 18.52 -10.13
CA GLY A 579 -12.33 17.86 -10.94
C GLY A 579 -12.11 18.05 -12.46
N VAL A 580 -13.19 18.30 -13.24
CA VAL A 580 -13.10 18.51 -14.68
C VAL A 580 -14.29 19.30 -15.21
N SER A 581 -14.09 20.14 -16.20
CA SER A 581 -15.13 20.99 -16.81
C SER A 581 -15.84 21.87 -15.75
N LYS A 582 -17.13 21.76 -15.63
CA LYS A 582 -17.92 22.46 -14.59
C LYS A 582 -18.02 21.69 -13.25
N PHE A 583 -17.52 20.47 -13.18
CA PHE A 583 -17.68 19.59 -12.03
C PHE A 583 -16.44 19.65 -11.12
N SER A 584 -16.66 19.98 -9.85
CA SER A 584 -15.61 20.02 -8.83
C SER A 584 -15.04 18.64 -8.50
N GLY A 585 -13.92 18.63 -7.78
CA GLY A 585 -13.33 17.39 -7.24
C GLY A 585 -14.25 16.59 -6.30
N THR A 586 -15.24 17.25 -5.67
CA THR A 586 -16.25 16.59 -4.83
C THR A 586 -17.51 16.19 -5.59
N THR A 587 -17.91 16.97 -6.60
CA THR A 587 -19.10 16.67 -7.42
C THR A 587 -18.84 15.51 -8.39
N LEU A 588 -17.66 15.47 -9.01
CA LEU A 588 -17.32 14.48 -10.02
C LEU A 588 -17.41 13.02 -9.50
N PRO A 589 -16.87 12.65 -8.32
CA PRO A 589 -17.03 11.30 -7.77
C PRO A 589 -18.50 10.91 -7.54
N LYS A 590 -19.34 11.87 -7.13
CA LYS A 590 -20.79 11.64 -6.92
C LYS A 590 -21.51 11.33 -8.24
N MET A 591 -21.13 12.02 -9.32
CA MET A 591 -21.67 11.76 -10.67
C MET A 591 -21.19 10.42 -11.25
N LEU A 592 -20.03 9.95 -10.80
CA LEU A 592 -19.45 8.67 -11.22
C LEU A 592 -19.86 7.51 -10.29
N ALA A 593 -20.78 7.72 -9.36
CA ALA A 593 -21.30 6.65 -8.53
C ALA A 593 -21.75 5.45 -9.38
N GLY A 594 -21.39 4.24 -8.97
CA GLY A 594 -21.67 3.02 -9.72
C GLY A 594 -20.81 2.80 -10.98
N LYS A 595 -19.83 3.65 -11.28
CA LYS A 595 -18.89 3.51 -12.40
C LYS A 595 -17.47 3.26 -11.93
N THR A 596 -16.73 2.49 -12.71
CA THR A 596 -15.29 2.29 -12.52
C THR A 596 -14.57 2.91 -13.70
N ALA A 597 -14.33 4.21 -13.66
CA ALA A 597 -13.61 4.96 -14.69
C ALA A 597 -12.90 6.15 -14.07
N GLY A 598 -11.69 6.45 -14.55
CA GLY A 598 -10.92 7.61 -14.13
C GLY A 598 -9.96 8.04 -15.22
N ALA A 599 -9.61 9.32 -15.25
CA ALA A 599 -8.58 9.89 -16.12
C ALA A 599 -7.86 11.03 -15.40
N ASN A 600 -6.53 10.94 -15.31
CA ASN A 600 -5.70 11.94 -14.65
C ASN A 600 -4.58 12.40 -15.57
N PRO A 601 -4.35 13.70 -15.73
CA PRO A 601 -3.19 14.23 -16.43
C PRO A 601 -1.92 13.97 -15.63
N TYR A 602 -0.81 13.79 -16.33
CA TYR A 602 0.51 13.65 -15.75
C TYR A 602 1.54 14.49 -16.49
N ILE A 603 2.57 14.95 -15.79
CA ILE A 603 3.70 15.68 -16.34
C ILE A 603 4.97 15.06 -15.74
N SER A 604 5.62 14.19 -16.49
CA SER A 604 6.91 13.61 -16.14
C SER A 604 8.08 14.45 -16.65
N ASN A 605 9.30 14.00 -16.46
CA ASN A 605 10.47 14.80 -16.90
C ASN A 605 10.48 15.05 -18.40
N LEU A 606 10.25 14.04 -19.25
CA LEU A 606 10.39 14.11 -20.70
C LEU A 606 9.06 13.98 -21.45
N SER A 607 7.97 13.67 -20.78
CA SER A 607 6.67 13.49 -21.41
C SER A 607 5.55 14.03 -20.52
N HIS A 608 4.40 14.30 -21.16
CA HIS A 608 3.17 14.64 -20.48
C HIS A 608 2.00 13.97 -21.19
N GLY A 609 0.88 13.87 -20.52
CA GLY A 609 -0.27 13.20 -21.11
C GLY A 609 -1.37 12.92 -20.10
N ILE A 610 -2.21 11.93 -20.41
CA ILE A 610 -3.33 11.53 -19.56
C ILE A 610 -3.31 10.01 -19.41
N GLN A 611 -3.37 9.55 -18.18
CA GLN A 611 -3.57 8.15 -17.85
C GLN A 611 -5.03 7.94 -17.47
N ALA A 612 -5.68 6.94 -18.07
CA ALA A 612 -7.05 6.58 -17.76
C ALA A 612 -7.15 5.06 -17.55
N SER A 613 -8.12 4.67 -16.74
CA SER A 613 -8.43 3.25 -16.50
C SER A 613 -9.94 3.06 -16.36
N SER A 614 -10.40 1.87 -16.72
CA SER A 614 -11.81 1.51 -16.56
C SER A 614 -12.02 0.00 -16.52
N THR A 615 -13.26 -0.42 -16.25
CA THR A 615 -13.76 -1.72 -16.69
C THR A 615 -14.15 -1.66 -18.17
N PRO A 616 -14.30 -2.80 -18.85
CA PRO A 616 -14.81 -2.82 -20.23
C PRO A 616 -16.17 -2.12 -20.40
N LYS A 617 -17.05 -2.23 -19.40
CA LYS A 617 -18.39 -1.61 -19.37
C LYS A 617 -18.32 -0.07 -19.30
N ASP A 618 -17.33 0.47 -18.59
CA ASP A 618 -17.22 1.91 -18.31
C ASP A 618 -16.20 2.63 -19.20
N ILE A 619 -15.69 1.97 -20.25
CA ILE A 619 -14.63 2.52 -21.11
C ILE A 619 -15.04 3.84 -21.79
N GLU A 620 -16.32 4.00 -22.16
CA GLU A 620 -16.82 5.26 -22.72
C GLU A 620 -16.67 6.40 -21.72
N THR A 621 -17.00 6.18 -20.44
CA THR A 621 -16.82 7.17 -19.37
C THR A 621 -15.35 7.55 -19.21
N ALA A 622 -14.41 6.58 -19.24
CA ALA A 622 -12.98 6.88 -19.17
C ALA A 622 -12.50 7.74 -20.36
N LEU A 623 -13.00 7.46 -21.58
CA LEU A 623 -12.68 8.27 -22.77
C LEU A 623 -13.31 9.66 -22.73
N GLN A 624 -14.48 9.82 -22.13
CA GLN A 624 -15.10 11.13 -21.88
C GLN A 624 -14.25 11.95 -20.90
N LEU A 625 -13.82 11.35 -19.80
CA LEU A 625 -12.95 11.98 -18.82
C LEU A 625 -11.60 12.36 -19.43
N LEU A 626 -10.99 11.47 -20.20
CA LEU A 626 -9.73 11.76 -20.92
C LEU A 626 -9.90 12.95 -21.86
N TYR A 627 -10.98 12.96 -22.63
CA TYR A 627 -11.29 14.08 -23.54
C TYR A 627 -11.46 15.39 -22.76
N LEU A 628 -12.24 15.39 -21.69
CA LEU A 628 -12.49 16.59 -20.87
C LEU A 628 -11.22 17.08 -20.18
N GLN A 629 -10.41 16.22 -19.62
CA GLN A 629 -9.11 16.60 -19.04
C GLN A 629 -8.20 17.25 -20.09
N PHE A 630 -8.28 16.83 -21.34
CA PHE A 630 -7.46 17.42 -22.41
C PHE A 630 -7.97 18.79 -22.85
N VAL A 631 -9.29 18.95 -23.05
CA VAL A 631 -9.85 20.14 -23.73
C VAL A 631 -10.53 21.14 -22.80
N ASP A 632 -11.04 20.69 -21.66
CA ASP A 632 -11.82 21.47 -20.71
C ASP A 632 -11.44 21.18 -19.26
N PRO A 633 -10.12 21.31 -18.92
CA PRO A 633 -9.67 21.17 -17.53
C PRO A 633 -10.26 22.29 -16.67
N ARG A 634 -10.53 21.96 -15.41
CA ARG A 634 -11.09 22.94 -14.47
C ARG A 634 -9.98 23.64 -13.69
N PHE A 635 -10.08 24.95 -13.58
CA PHE A 635 -9.21 25.80 -12.77
C PHE A 635 -10.08 26.66 -11.86
N ASP A 636 -10.09 26.35 -10.58
CA ASP A 636 -10.85 27.06 -9.57
C ASP A 636 -9.92 27.58 -8.46
N GLU A 637 -9.94 28.90 -8.26
CA GLU A 637 -9.02 29.55 -7.31
C GLU A 637 -9.32 29.14 -5.87
N ASN A 638 -10.57 28.94 -5.50
CA ASN A 638 -10.94 28.54 -4.13
C ASN A 638 -10.45 27.12 -3.84
N GLU A 639 -10.65 26.19 -4.78
CA GLU A 639 -10.19 24.79 -4.67
C GLU A 639 -8.66 24.74 -4.59
N PHE A 640 -7.96 25.55 -5.39
CA PHE A 640 -6.51 25.66 -5.35
C PHE A 640 -6.02 26.21 -4.01
N GLN A 641 -6.59 27.32 -3.54
CA GLN A 641 -6.20 27.92 -2.26
C GLN A 641 -6.48 27.01 -1.07
N THR A 642 -7.58 26.26 -1.08
CA THR A 642 -7.86 25.22 -0.08
C THR A 642 -6.72 24.21 -0.04
N GLY A 643 -6.30 23.72 -1.20
CA GLY A 643 -5.16 22.82 -1.31
C GLY A 643 -3.84 23.41 -0.80
N ILE A 644 -3.55 24.65 -1.16
CA ILE A 644 -2.37 25.36 -0.67
C ILE A 644 -2.37 25.51 0.85
N GLN A 645 -3.52 25.76 1.49
CA GLN A 645 -3.60 25.80 2.95
C GLN A 645 -3.35 24.43 3.59
N GLN A 646 -3.83 23.35 2.98
CA GLN A 646 -3.55 21.98 3.45
C GLN A 646 -2.04 21.67 3.37
N ILE A 647 -1.36 22.02 2.28
CA ILE A 647 0.10 21.86 2.16
C ILE A 647 0.84 22.72 3.19
N LYS A 648 0.46 24.00 3.36
CA LYS A 648 1.08 24.87 4.38
C LYS A 648 0.99 24.27 5.77
N ALA A 649 -0.16 23.69 6.11
CA ALA A 649 -0.34 23.03 7.39
C ALA A 649 0.56 21.79 7.54
N ALA A 650 0.61 20.94 6.51
CA ALA A 650 1.51 19.79 6.51
C ALA A 650 2.99 20.17 6.62
N LEU A 651 3.39 21.31 6.04
CA LEU A 651 4.75 21.83 6.11
C LEU A 651 5.09 22.49 7.45
N ALA A 652 4.09 22.84 8.25
CA ALA A 652 4.32 23.60 9.49
C ALA A 652 5.35 22.93 10.43
N ASN A 653 5.36 21.61 10.45
CA ASN A 653 6.22 20.82 11.32
C ASN A 653 7.12 19.83 10.55
N ILE A 654 7.00 19.71 9.23
CA ILE A 654 7.72 18.69 8.44
C ILE A 654 9.25 18.81 8.57
N GLU A 655 9.75 20.04 8.76
CA GLU A 655 11.19 20.29 8.94
C GLU A 655 11.75 19.68 10.24
N LYS A 656 10.88 19.26 11.17
CA LYS A 656 11.28 18.52 12.38
C LYS A 656 11.55 17.04 12.09
N ASN A 657 11.05 16.54 10.97
CA ASN A 657 11.27 15.15 10.57
C ASN A 657 12.70 14.98 10.02
N PRO A 658 13.55 14.17 10.68
CA PRO A 658 14.94 13.97 10.23
C PRO A 658 15.05 13.41 8.82
N ASP A 659 14.17 12.49 8.44
CA ASP A 659 14.22 11.86 7.11
C ASP A 659 13.83 12.85 6.00
N PHE A 660 12.88 13.74 6.26
CA PHE A 660 12.56 14.82 5.32
C PHE A 660 13.74 15.78 5.12
N ARG A 661 14.38 16.22 6.20
CA ARG A 661 15.57 17.08 6.10
C ARG A 661 16.70 16.41 5.35
N PHE A 662 16.94 15.14 5.64
CA PHE A 662 17.91 14.34 4.91
C PHE A 662 17.60 14.29 3.41
N GLN A 663 16.33 14.04 3.04
CA GLN A 663 15.92 13.97 1.63
C GLN A 663 16.21 15.28 0.88
N VAL A 664 15.87 16.41 1.47
CA VAL A 664 16.09 17.74 0.87
C VAL A 664 17.59 18.02 0.70
N GLU A 665 18.39 17.81 1.75
CA GLU A 665 19.84 18.07 1.69
C GLU A 665 20.54 17.08 0.75
N LYS A 666 20.14 15.82 0.72
CA LYS A 666 20.63 14.82 -0.22
C LYS A 666 20.38 15.25 -1.68
N ASN A 667 19.17 15.73 -2.01
CA ASN A 667 18.86 16.19 -3.35
C ASN A 667 19.75 17.37 -3.78
N LYS A 668 20.04 18.29 -2.87
CA LYS A 668 20.98 19.39 -3.13
C LYS A 668 22.37 18.86 -3.50
N VAL A 669 22.84 17.83 -2.81
CA VAL A 669 24.17 17.22 -3.09
C VAL A 669 24.12 16.43 -4.40
N PHE A 670 23.12 15.54 -4.56
CA PHE A 670 23.02 14.68 -5.73
C PHE A 670 22.89 15.45 -7.04
N TYR A 671 22.21 16.59 -7.02
CA TYR A 671 21.93 17.39 -8.22
C TYR A 671 22.67 18.74 -8.22
N ASN A 672 23.71 18.92 -7.37
CA ASN A 672 24.54 20.12 -7.33
C ASN A 672 23.72 21.42 -7.22
N ASN A 673 22.72 21.46 -6.33
CA ASN A 673 21.80 22.59 -6.16
C ASN A 673 21.14 23.05 -7.48
N ASN A 674 20.84 22.11 -8.38
CA ASN A 674 20.19 22.44 -9.65
C ASN A 674 18.81 23.10 -9.39
N PRO A 675 18.56 24.33 -9.88
CA PRO A 675 17.33 25.07 -9.59
C PRO A 675 16.07 24.43 -10.17
N ARG A 676 16.20 23.40 -10.97
CA ARG A 676 15.07 22.64 -11.53
C ARG A 676 14.68 21.43 -10.66
N VAL A 677 15.48 21.12 -9.65
CA VAL A 677 15.13 20.13 -8.61
C VAL A 677 14.38 20.88 -7.52
N ILE A 678 13.08 20.66 -7.46
CA ILE A 678 12.19 21.39 -6.56
C ILE A 678 11.74 20.43 -5.45
N ASP A 679 12.22 20.68 -4.24
CA ASP A 679 11.73 20.03 -3.03
C ASP A 679 10.68 20.93 -2.38
N ILE A 680 9.63 20.35 -1.82
CA ILE A 680 8.57 21.11 -1.17
C ILE A 680 9.13 21.94 0.00
N SER A 681 8.75 23.20 0.05
CA SER A 681 9.14 24.14 1.10
C SER A 681 8.14 25.30 1.19
N LYS A 682 8.22 26.09 2.25
CA LYS A 682 7.38 27.29 2.39
C LYS A 682 7.57 28.26 1.20
N GLU A 683 8.81 28.45 0.78
CA GLU A 683 9.13 29.33 -0.39
C GLU A 683 8.52 28.80 -1.69
N VAL A 684 8.57 27.48 -1.91
CA VAL A 684 7.96 26.85 -3.10
C VAL A 684 6.45 27.03 -3.10
N VAL A 685 5.80 26.83 -1.94
CA VAL A 685 4.35 27.03 -1.80
C VAL A 685 3.94 28.49 -1.98
N GLU A 686 4.74 29.46 -1.51
CA GLU A 686 4.48 30.89 -1.70
C GLU A 686 4.58 31.33 -3.17
N LYS A 687 5.44 30.67 -3.96
CA LYS A 687 5.61 30.95 -5.40
C LYS A 687 4.56 30.25 -6.27
N ALA A 688 3.95 29.18 -5.77
CA ALA A 688 2.96 28.43 -6.51
C ALA A 688 1.67 29.24 -6.70
N ASN A 689 1.12 29.22 -7.91
CA ASN A 689 -0.14 29.88 -8.21
C ASN A 689 -0.90 29.22 -9.36
N LEU A 690 -2.23 29.32 -9.30
CA LEU A 690 -3.13 28.68 -10.25
C LEU A 690 -2.98 29.24 -11.69
N ALA A 691 -2.72 30.52 -11.84
CA ALA A 691 -2.57 31.14 -13.18
C ALA A 691 -1.36 30.54 -13.93
N THR A 692 -0.29 30.21 -13.21
CA THR A 692 0.86 29.50 -13.79
C THR A 692 0.49 28.07 -14.17
N ILE A 693 -0.25 27.35 -13.33
CA ILE A 693 -0.73 26.00 -13.66
C ILE A 693 -1.58 26.07 -14.92
N GLU A 694 -2.56 26.97 -14.98
CA GLU A 694 -3.43 27.12 -16.16
C GLU A 694 -2.63 27.47 -17.42
N LYS A 695 -1.74 28.44 -17.36
CA LYS A 695 -0.87 28.87 -18.49
C LYS A 695 -0.09 27.66 -19.05
N VAL A 696 0.60 26.94 -18.20
CA VAL A 696 1.44 25.80 -18.60
C VAL A 696 0.59 24.63 -19.07
N TYR A 697 -0.50 24.32 -18.37
CA TYR A 697 -1.41 23.24 -18.77
C TYR A 697 -1.95 23.48 -20.18
N ARG A 698 -2.50 24.67 -20.45
CA ARG A 698 -3.01 25.06 -21.78
C ARG A 698 -1.92 25.10 -22.86
N GLN A 699 -0.67 25.31 -22.48
CA GLN A 699 0.48 25.20 -23.38
C GLN A 699 0.79 23.75 -23.73
N LEU A 700 0.85 22.86 -22.73
CA LEU A 700 1.20 21.44 -22.90
C LEU A 700 0.07 20.67 -23.62
N PHE A 701 -1.18 20.93 -23.25
CA PHE A 701 -2.37 20.27 -23.81
C PHE A 701 -3.09 21.10 -24.88
N ARG A 702 -2.38 22.00 -25.57
CA ARG A 702 -2.96 22.89 -26.60
C ARG A 702 -3.58 22.14 -27.77
N ASP A 703 -2.89 21.08 -28.23
CA ASP A 703 -3.32 20.27 -29.37
C ASP A 703 -2.65 18.88 -29.29
N ALA A 704 -3.21 17.89 -29.98
CA ALA A 704 -2.78 16.50 -29.96
C ALA A 704 -1.73 16.17 -31.03
N ALA A 705 -0.90 17.16 -31.47
CA ALA A 705 0.17 16.86 -32.41
C ALA A 705 1.23 15.97 -31.77
N GLY A 706 1.50 14.82 -32.38
CA GLY A 706 2.44 13.82 -31.85
C GLY A 706 1.89 13.01 -30.68
N ALA A 707 0.60 13.13 -30.36
CA ALA A 707 0.01 12.30 -29.33
C ALA A 707 -0.08 10.83 -29.76
N GLU A 708 0.36 9.96 -28.88
CA GLU A 708 0.24 8.51 -29.00
C GLU A 708 -0.66 8.00 -27.86
N VAL A 709 -1.63 7.17 -28.20
CA VAL A 709 -2.56 6.57 -27.24
C VAL A 709 -2.36 5.06 -27.26
N THR A 710 -2.01 4.51 -26.11
CA THR A 710 -1.90 3.05 -25.94
C THR A 710 -3.06 2.57 -25.10
N ILE A 711 -3.76 1.53 -25.55
CA ILE A 711 -4.89 0.90 -24.87
C ILE A 711 -4.58 -0.60 -24.70
N VAL A 712 -4.55 -1.07 -23.45
CA VAL A 712 -4.26 -2.50 -23.15
C VAL A 712 -5.28 -3.01 -22.14
N GLY A 713 -5.89 -4.14 -22.41
CA GLY A 713 -6.83 -4.78 -21.52
C GLY A 713 -7.95 -5.50 -22.22
N ASN A 714 -8.99 -5.82 -21.47
CA ASN A 714 -10.14 -6.57 -21.99
C ASN A 714 -11.04 -5.67 -22.84
N VAL A 715 -10.72 -5.55 -24.12
CA VAL A 715 -11.44 -4.72 -25.09
C VAL A 715 -11.79 -5.49 -26.35
N ASP A 716 -12.94 -5.17 -26.91
CA ASP A 716 -13.33 -5.59 -28.25
C ASP A 716 -13.08 -4.44 -29.24
N LEU A 717 -12.31 -4.72 -30.29
CA LEU A 717 -11.91 -3.70 -31.27
C LEU A 717 -13.09 -3.08 -32.03
N ALA A 718 -14.15 -3.86 -32.28
CA ALA A 718 -15.31 -3.36 -33.01
C ALA A 718 -16.13 -2.35 -32.21
N THR A 719 -16.29 -2.59 -30.93
CA THR A 719 -17.00 -1.67 -29.99
C THR A 719 -16.13 -0.49 -29.58
N LEU A 720 -14.81 -0.68 -29.43
CA LEU A 720 -13.88 0.37 -29.01
C LEU A 720 -13.63 1.39 -30.13
N LYS A 721 -13.49 0.96 -31.38
CA LYS A 721 -13.13 1.82 -32.51
C LYS A 721 -14.05 3.04 -32.69
N PRO A 722 -15.40 2.91 -32.66
CA PRO A 722 -16.30 4.06 -32.72
C PRO A 722 -16.10 5.05 -31.56
N LEU A 723 -15.78 4.58 -30.35
CA LEU A 723 -15.52 5.45 -29.18
C LEU A 723 -14.21 6.21 -29.35
N VAL A 724 -13.15 5.54 -29.79
CA VAL A 724 -11.87 6.17 -30.12
C VAL A 724 -12.04 7.22 -31.23
N GLU A 725 -12.75 6.91 -32.31
CA GLU A 725 -13.05 7.86 -33.37
C GLU A 725 -13.83 9.09 -32.87
N LYS A 726 -14.70 8.89 -31.88
CA LYS A 726 -15.51 9.94 -31.28
C LYS A 726 -14.71 10.80 -30.32
N TYR A 727 -14.12 10.23 -29.30
CA TYR A 727 -13.50 11.00 -28.21
C TYR A 727 -12.04 11.39 -28.54
N ILE A 728 -11.17 10.43 -28.86
CA ILE A 728 -9.78 10.70 -29.25
C ILE A 728 -9.74 11.43 -30.60
N GLY A 729 -10.63 11.08 -31.52
CA GLY A 729 -10.79 11.75 -32.80
C GLY A 729 -11.27 13.21 -32.70
N SER A 730 -11.84 13.63 -31.58
CA SER A 730 -12.27 15.01 -31.31
C SER A 730 -11.19 15.87 -30.65
N LEU A 731 -10.04 15.29 -30.27
CA LEU A 731 -8.93 16.07 -29.74
C LEU A 731 -8.43 17.08 -30.78
N PRO A 732 -8.05 18.33 -30.37
CA PRO A 732 -7.62 19.37 -31.26
C PRO A 732 -6.44 18.95 -32.15
N LYS A 733 -6.56 19.15 -33.45
CA LYS A 733 -5.49 18.82 -34.39
C LYS A 733 -4.38 19.85 -34.35
N GLY A 734 -3.15 19.45 -34.10
CA GLY A 734 -1.97 20.27 -34.16
C GLY A 734 -1.18 20.12 -35.45
N LYS A 735 -0.19 21.00 -35.62
CA LYS A 735 0.72 21.02 -36.80
C LYS A 735 2.11 20.47 -36.48
N LYS A 736 2.56 20.63 -35.23
CA LYS A 736 3.93 20.30 -34.82
C LYS A 736 3.90 19.64 -33.43
N ALA A 737 4.43 18.43 -33.36
CA ALA A 737 4.63 17.75 -32.10
C ALA A 737 5.59 18.52 -31.19
N SER A 738 5.34 18.49 -29.89
CA SER A 738 6.30 18.95 -28.89
C SER A 738 7.50 17.97 -28.83
N THR A 739 8.64 18.50 -28.39
CA THR A 739 9.85 17.73 -28.12
C THR A 739 10.43 18.24 -26.79
N TRP A 740 11.08 17.38 -26.03
CA TRP A 740 11.74 17.78 -24.80
C TRP A 740 12.96 18.70 -25.07
N ASN A 741 13.24 19.61 -24.11
CA ASN A 741 14.36 20.54 -24.17
C ASN A 741 15.55 19.96 -23.38
N ILE A 742 16.66 19.67 -24.07
CA ILE A 742 17.86 19.08 -23.49
C ILE A 742 18.49 19.99 -22.43
N ASP A 743 18.44 21.31 -22.60
CA ASP A 743 19.06 22.29 -21.69
C ASP A 743 18.37 22.33 -20.33
N ASN A 744 17.11 21.87 -20.27
CA ASN A 744 16.31 21.77 -19.07
C ASN A 744 16.36 20.40 -18.39
N CYS A 745 17.17 19.47 -18.91
CA CYS A 745 17.34 18.16 -18.30
C CYS A 745 18.29 18.21 -17.11
N ILE A 746 17.96 17.42 -16.08
CA ILE A 746 18.72 17.40 -14.83
C ILE A 746 19.79 16.34 -14.87
N ASN A 747 21.02 16.71 -14.55
CA ASN A 747 22.17 15.82 -14.39
C ASN A 747 22.52 15.62 -12.92
N VAL A 748 23.10 14.45 -12.60
CA VAL A 748 23.70 14.17 -11.30
C VAL A 748 25.02 14.93 -11.17
N ALA A 749 25.38 15.34 -9.96
CA ALA A 749 26.68 15.93 -9.64
C ALA A 749 27.82 14.98 -10.02
N LYS A 750 28.97 15.56 -10.38
CA LYS A 750 30.14 14.78 -10.80
C LYS A 750 31.25 14.86 -9.77
N GLY A 751 32.00 13.77 -9.63
CA GLY A 751 33.20 13.65 -8.80
C GLY A 751 33.03 12.66 -7.66
N GLN A 752 33.99 12.73 -6.71
CA GLN A 752 33.94 11.98 -5.46
C GLN A 752 33.43 12.92 -4.37
N ILE A 753 32.21 12.70 -3.89
CA ILE A 753 31.53 13.57 -2.92
C ILE A 753 31.12 12.74 -1.73
N GLU A 754 31.60 13.07 -0.56
CA GLU A 754 31.17 12.53 0.72
C GLU A 754 30.63 13.66 1.57
N LYS A 755 29.40 13.54 2.03
CA LYS A 755 28.73 14.63 2.73
C LYS A 755 27.93 14.12 3.94
N PRO A 756 28.41 14.35 5.18
CA PRO A 756 27.59 14.18 6.36
C PRO A 756 26.52 15.28 6.43
N ILE A 757 25.33 14.88 6.85
CA ILE A 757 24.16 15.74 7.02
C ILE A 757 23.73 15.60 8.48
N PRO A 758 24.22 16.46 9.40
CA PRO A 758 23.83 16.42 10.79
C PRO A 758 22.41 16.96 10.98
N VAL A 759 21.57 16.20 11.65
CA VAL A 759 20.16 16.54 11.91
C VAL A 759 19.83 16.24 13.37
N GLN A 760 19.13 17.16 14.04
CA GLN A 760 18.56 16.93 15.36
C GLN A 760 17.50 15.83 15.29
N MET A 761 17.58 14.84 16.18
CA MET A 761 16.63 13.72 16.22
C MET A 761 16.52 13.12 17.62
N GLN A 762 15.32 12.62 17.95
CA GLN A 762 15.04 11.99 19.25
C GLN A 762 15.60 10.58 19.36
N THR A 763 15.55 9.82 18.26
CA THR A 763 16.12 8.47 18.18
C THR A 763 17.40 8.56 17.35
N PRO A 764 18.61 8.49 17.96
CA PRO A 764 19.85 8.55 17.19
C PRO A 764 19.94 7.43 16.18
N LYS A 765 20.07 7.78 14.89
CA LYS A 765 20.29 6.86 13.78
C LYS A 765 21.21 7.52 12.75
N ALA A 766 21.86 6.69 11.95
CA ALA A 766 22.52 7.12 10.72
C ALA A 766 21.80 6.48 9.52
N THR A 767 21.75 7.22 8.41
CA THR A 767 21.27 6.67 7.13
C THR A 767 22.30 6.99 6.06
N VAL A 768 22.88 5.96 5.48
CA VAL A 768 23.89 6.06 4.42
C VAL A 768 23.22 5.86 3.07
N HIS A 769 23.46 6.79 2.14
CA HIS A 769 23.02 6.67 0.75
C HIS A 769 24.20 6.88 -0.18
N GLN A 770 24.63 5.81 -0.82
CA GLN A 770 25.68 5.82 -1.85
C GLN A 770 25.03 5.84 -3.24
N LEU A 771 25.59 6.65 -4.13
CA LEU A 771 25.20 6.74 -5.53
C LEU A 771 26.44 6.66 -6.41
N TYR A 772 26.53 5.62 -7.24
CA TYR A 772 27.50 5.55 -8.34
C TYR A 772 26.77 5.87 -9.63
N THR A 773 27.36 6.70 -10.48
CA THR A 773 26.75 7.12 -11.75
C THR A 773 27.72 6.95 -12.89
N ALA A 774 27.28 6.32 -13.98
CA ALA A 774 28.07 6.16 -15.19
C ALA A 774 27.28 6.57 -16.45
N TYR A 775 27.93 7.33 -17.34
CA TYR A 775 27.33 7.74 -18.63
C TYR A 775 27.72 6.74 -19.72
N LEU A 776 27.08 5.59 -19.68
CA LEU A 776 27.29 4.45 -20.57
C LEU A 776 26.07 4.21 -21.46
N PRO A 777 26.25 3.64 -22.66
CA PRO A 777 25.12 3.19 -23.48
C PRO A 777 24.23 2.20 -22.71
N VAL A 778 22.94 2.36 -22.85
CA VAL A 778 21.95 1.47 -22.23
C VAL A 778 21.08 0.88 -23.33
N ASP A 779 21.06 -0.43 -23.42
CA ASP A 779 20.15 -1.22 -24.26
C ASP A 779 19.39 -2.24 -23.38
N ILE A 780 18.59 -3.11 -23.99
CA ILE A 780 17.83 -4.11 -23.24
C ILE A 780 18.76 -5.14 -22.59
N LYS A 781 19.87 -5.50 -23.24
CA LYS A 781 20.88 -6.39 -22.64
C LYS A 781 21.51 -5.74 -21.39
N THR A 782 21.82 -4.46 -21.45
CA THR A 782 22.30 -3.70 -20.29
C THR A 782 21.28 -3.71 -19.16
N THR A 783 20.00 -3.52 -19.44
CA THR A 783 18.92 -3.59 -18.44
C THR A 783 18.89 -4.96 -17.76
N VAL A 784 18.87 -6.05 -18.50
CA VAL A 784 18.90 -7.42 -17.96
C VAL A 784 20.16 -7.69 -17.13
N THR A 785 21.31 -7.17 -17.58
CA THR A 785 22.58 -7.30 -16.84
C THR A 785 22.54 -6.56 -15.51
N LEU A 786 21.92 -5.36 -15.47
CA LEU A 786 21.69 -4.60 -14.24
C LEU A 786 20.73 -5.32 -13.29
N ASP A 787 19.64 -5.88 -13.80
CA ASP A 787 18.68 -6.65 -12.99
C ASP A 787 19.37 -7.84 -12.31
N ALA A 788 20.18 -8.61 -13.06
CA ALA A 788 20.96 -9.72 -12.51
C ALA A 788 22.03 -9.25 -11.50
N ALA A 789 22.71 -8.16 -11.80
CA ALA A 789 23.74 -7.59 -10.90
C ALA A 789 23.10 -7.09 -9.59
N ASN A 790 21.93 -6.48 -9.67
CA ASN A 790 21.19 -6.00 -8.50
C ASN A 790 20.79 -7.16 -7.58
N TYR A 791 20.20 -8.21 -8.14
CA TYR A 791 19.81 -9.40 -7.38
C TYR A 791 21.01 -10.00 -6.61
N ILE A 792 22.16 -10.09 -7.25
CA ILE A 792 23.38 -10.62 -6.62
C ILE A 792 23.91 -9.66 -5.56
N LEU A 793 23.87 -8.36 -5.80
CA LEU A 793 24.36 -7.35 -4.85
C LEU A 793 23.49 -7.34 -3.58
N ASP A 794 22.19 -7.49 -3.71
CA ASP A 794 21.27 -7.63 -2.57
C ASP A 794 21.65 -8.85 -1.71
N MET A 795 21.97 -9.99 -2.34
CA MET A 795 22.43 -11.18 -1.59
C MET A 795 23.75 -10.93 -0.87
N ILE A 796 24.70 -10.28 -1.53
CA ILE A 796 26.02 -9.96 -0.95
C ILE A 796 25.85 -9.07 0.28
N TYR A 797 25.05 -8.01 0.17
CA TYR A 797 24.86 -7.04 1.25
C TYR A 797 24.02 -7.60 2.40
N THR A 798 23.00 -8.39 2.12
CA THR A 798 22.24 -9.09 3.15
C THR A 798 23.20 -9.95 3.99
N LYS A 799 24.04 -10.73 3.36
CA LYS A 799 25.02 -11.57 4.07
C LYS A 799 26.07 -10.76 4.82
N LYS A 800 26.72 -9.79 4.15
CA LYS A 800 27.89 -9.08 4.68
C LYS A 800 27.55 -7.99 5.69
N ILE A 801 26.45 -7.29 5.52
CA ILE A 801 26.10 -6.12 6.34
C ILE A 801 25.04 -6.48 7.38
N ARG A 802 23.98 -7.20 6.99
CA ARG A 802 22.90 -7.57 7.91
C ARG A 802 23.29 -8.76 8.78
N GLU A 803 23.70 -9.89 8.15
CA GLU A 803 23.88 -11.15 8.90
C GLU A 803 25.22 -11.19 9.64
N GLU A 804 26.35 -10.84 8.98
CA GLU A 804 27.68 -10.92 9.60
C GLU A 804 27.95 -9.80 10.61
N GLN A 805 27.38 -8.58 10.40
CA GLN A 805 27.61 -7.44 11.27
C GLN A 805 26.46 -7.17 12.25
N GLY A 806 25.24 -7.61 11.95
CA GLY A 806 24.05 -7.33 12.77
C GLY A 806 23.77 -5.82 12.93
N GLY A 807 24.33 -4.98 12.07
CA GLY A 807 24.34 -3.51 12.22
C GLY A 807 23.23 -2.80 11.46
N THR A 808 22.39 -3.52 10.73
CA THR A 808 21.23 -2.96 10.01
C THR A 808 20.12 -3.99 9.90
N TYR A 809 18.89 -3.52 9.81
CA TYR A 809 17.74 -4.37 9.47
C TYR A 809 17.79 -4.84 8.01
N GLY A 810 18.30 -4.01 7.09
CA GLY A 810 18.43 -4.36 5.69
C GLY A 810 19.17 -3.31 4.88
N VAL A 811 19.66 -3.71 3.71
CA VAL A 811 20.30 -2.84 2.73
C VAL A 811 19.48 -2.88 1.46
N GLY A 812 19.01 -1.71 1.00
CA GLY A 812 18.33 -1.59 -0.28
C GLY A 812 19.29 -1.23 -1.39
N THR A 813 19.20 -1.93 -2.53
CA THR A 813 19.97 -1.61 -3.73
C THR A 813 19.06 -1.31 -4.91
N ALA A 814 19.50 -0.47 -5.84
CA ALA A 814 18.83 -0.24 -7.11
C ALA A 814 19.85 0.07 -8.20
N LEU A 815 19.96 -0.84 -9.16
CA LEU A 815 20.78 -0.65 -10.35
C LEU A 815 19.85 -0.31 -11.52
N GLN A 816 19.91 0.92 -12.03
CA GLN A 816 18.97 1.43 -13.02
C GLN A 816 19.70 2.02 -14.23
N GLY A 817 19.28 1.61 -15.42
CA GLY A 817 19.73 2.19 -16.68
C GLY A 817 18.63 3.03 -17.33
N ARG A 818 19.00 4.18 -17.91
CA ARG A 818 18.11 5.01 -18.73
C ARG A 818 18.78 5.41 -20.03
N ARG A 819 18.02 5.46 -21.13
CA ARG A 819 18.54 5.88 -22.45
C ARG A 819 18.40 7.37 -22.69
N ARG A 820 17.36 7.99 -22.11
CA ARG A 820 16.99 9.41 -22.31
C ARG A 820 16.88 10.13 -20.98
N PRO A 821 17.16 11.44 -20.94
CA PRO A 821 17.69 12.29 -22.01
C PRO A 821 19.16 12.00 -22.31
N PHE A 822 19.86 11.42 -21.34
CA PHE A 822 21.27 10.97 -21.44
C PHE A 822 21.31 9.49 -21.11
N ALA A 823 22.06 8.70 -21.89
CA ALA A 823 22.33 7.31 -21.55
C ALA A 823 23.13 7.28 -20.24
N ARG A 824 22.53 6.75 -19.17
CA ARG A 824 23.11 6.77 -17.82
C ARG A 824 22.70 5.55 -17.02
N ILE A 825 23.60 5.08 -16.20
CA ILE A 825 23.39 4.02 -15.21
C ILE A 825 23.60 4.65 -13.84
N ASP A 826 22.66 4.40 -12.93
CA ASP A 826 22.71 4.79 -11.52
C ASP A 826 22.72 3.52 -10.66
N VAL A 827 23.65 3.43 -9.69
CA VAL A 827 23.71 2.37 -8.68
C VAL A 827 23.50 3.01 -7.32
N HIS A 828 22.39 2.72 -6.70
CA HIS A 828 22.04 3.19 -5.36
C HIS A 828 22.25 2.09 -4.33
N VAL A 829 22.84 2.45 -3.17
CA VAL A 829 22.92 1.62 -1.97
C VAL A 829 22.42 2.46 -0.81
N LEU A 830 21.42 1.96 -0.08
CA LEU A 830 20.77 2.69 1.01
C LEU A 830 20.56 1.77 2.21
N PHE A 831 20.99 2.20 3.39
CA PHE A 831 20.69 1.51 4.65
C PHE A 831 20.68 2.47 5.83
N SER A 832 19.96 2.08 6.88
CA SER A 832 19.98 2.77 8.18
C SER A 832 20.64 1.90 9.23
N THR A 833 21.35 2.52 10.15
CA THR A 833 22.12 1.85 11.19
C THR A 833 22.27 2.74 12.43
N ASN A 834 22.88 2.22 13.49
CA ASN A 834 23.34 3.07 14.59
C ASN A 834 24.49 4.00 14.12
N PRO A 835 24.64 5.19 14.73
CA PRO A 835 25.64 6.14 14.29
C PRO A 835 27.09 5.64 14.35
N GLU A 836 27.39 4.77 15.33
CA GLU A 836 28.74 4.24 15.55
C GLU A 836 29.18 3.24 14.47
N SER A 837 28.22 2.56 13.84
CA SER A 837 28.49 1.55 12.80
C SER A 837 28.46 2.13 11.37
N ALA A 838 27.98 3.36 11.19
CA ALA A 838 27.73 3.92 9.86
C ALA A 838 28.96 3.91 8.95
N GLU A 839 30.13 4.36 9.44
CA GLU A 839 31.37 4.41 8.67
C GLU A 839 31.86 3.00 8.31
N LEU A 840 31.85 2.07 9.27
CA LEU A 840 32.23 0.68 9.03
C LEU A 840 31.38 0.01 7.97
N LEU A 841 30.05 0.13 8.11
CA LEU A 841 29.12 -0.52 7.18
C LEU A 841 29.15 0.12 5.79
N SER A 842 29.34 1.46 5.73
CA SER A 842 29.55 2.16 4.46
C SER A 842 30.81 1.64 3.75
N GLN A 843 31.92 1.49 4.47
CA GLN A 843 33.15 0.97 3.89
C GLN A 843 32.99 -0.49 3.42
N ILE A 844 32.30 -1.34 4.19
CA ILE A 844 31.98 -2.71 3.77
C ILE A 844 31.17 -2.71 2.47
N ALA A 845 30.17 -1.83 2.34
CA ALA A 845 29.37 -1.74 1.12
C ALA A 845 30.23 -1.36 -0.10
N ILE A 846 31.13 -0.39 0.06
CA ILE A 846 32.07 0.02 -0.98
C ILE A 846 33.01 -1.13 -1.38
N ASP A 847 33.59 -1.82 -0.38
CA ASP A 847 34.59 -2.86 -0.62
C ASP A 847 33.97 -4.10 -1.26
N GLU A 848 32.76 -4.49 -0.85
CA GLU A 848 32.05 -5.64 -1.45
C GLU A 848 31.62 -5.33 -2.89
N LEU A 849 31.17 -4.10 -3.21
CA LEU A 849 30.87 -3.71 -4.60
C LEU A 849 32.14 -3.74 -5.47
N LYS A 850 33.29 -3.26 -4.96
CA LYS A 850 34.58 -3.32 -5.66
C LYS A 850 35.02 -4.77 -5.90
N LYS A 851 34.92 -5.63 -4.88
CA LYS A 851 35.23 -7.06 -5.01
C LYS A 851 34.34 -7.74 -6.04
N TYR A 852 33.03 -7.40 -6.02
CA TYR A 852 32.07 -7.92 -6.99
C TYR A 852 32.41 -7.49 -8.41
N ALA A 853 32.77 -6.23 -8.63
CA ALA A 853 33.25 -5.75 -9.93
C ALA A 853 34.60 -6.39 -10.35
N GLU A 854 35.51 -6.63 -9.40
CA GLU A 854 36.83 -7.21 -9.68
C GLU A 854 36.74 -8.71 -10.01
N ASN A 855 35.98 -9.48 -9.25
CA ASN A 855 35.91 -10.93 -9.35
C ASN A 855 34.81 -11.42 -10.28
N GLY A 856 33.71 -10.66 -10.41
CA GLY A 856 32.45 -11.10 -10.98
C GLY A 856 31.65 -11.97 -10.01
N PRO A 857 30.44 -12.40 -10.39
CA PRO A 857 29.66 -13.32 -9.59
C PRO A 857 30.28 -14.73 -9.58
N THR A 858 30.07 -15.47 -8.50
CA THR A 858 30.32 -16.92 -8.51
C THR A 858 29.34 -17.62 -9.46
N GLU A 859 29.68 -18.84 -9.89
CA GLU A 859 28.78 -19.64 -10.72
C GLU A 859 27.41 -19.86 -10.07
N GLU A 860 27.40 -20.09 -8.76
CA GLU A 860 26.19 -20.25 -7.96
C GLU A 860 25.34 -18.98 -7.96
N GLN A 861 25.92 -17.81 -7.62
CA GLN A 861 25.25 -16.52 -7.63
C GLN A 861 24.69 -16.17 -9.01
N PHE A 862 25.47 -16.43 -10.06
CA PHE A 862 25.03 -16.20 -11.43
C PHE A 862 23.81 -17.06 -11.81
N ASN A 863 23.87 -18.35 -11.48
CA ASN A 863 22.77 -19.26 -11.74
C ASN A 863 21.49 -18.86 -11.00
N MET A 864 21.59 -18.46 -9.72
CA MET A 864 20.47 -17.93 -8.94
C MET A 864 19.84 -16.70 -9.60
N ALA A 865 20.66 -15.74 -10.07
CA ALA A 865 20.13 -14.53 -10.73
C ALA A 865 19.43 -14.87 -12.06
N VAL A 866 19.99 -15.75 -12.86
CA VAL A 866 19.37 -16.17 -14.13
C VAL A 866 18.05 -16.91 -13.88
N GLU A 867 18.00 -17.79 -12.88
CA GLU A 867 16.75 -18.48 -12.51
C GLU A 867 15.69 -17.49 -11.99
N ASN A 868 16.10 -16.47 -11.24
CA ASN A 868 15.19 -15.40 -10.81
C ASN A 868 14.59 -14.64 -12.01
N LEU A 869 15.42 -14.21 -12.96
CA LEU A 869 14.95 -13.53 -14.18
C LEU A 869 14.01 -14.39 -15.02
N LYS A 870 14.36 -15.67 -15.23
CA LYS A 870 13.52 -16.64 -15.95
C LYS A 870 12.19 -16.89 -15.26
N LYS A 871 12.20 -16.93 -13.93
CA LYS A 871 11.00 -17.08 -13.10
C LYS A 871 10.07 -15.88 -13.25
N ASN A 872 10.63 -14.66 -13.26
CA ASN A 872 9.84 -13.43 -13.21
C ASN A 872 9.22 -13.04 -14.56
N LEU A 873 9.84 -13.41 -15.69
CA LEU A 873 9.35 -13.04 -17.03
C LEU A 873 7.95 -13.59 -17.38
N PRO A 874 7.62 -14.87 -17.18
CA PRO A 874 6.26 -15.38 -17.41
C PRO A 874 5.21 -14.70 -16.55
N GLU A 875 5.56 -14.36 -15.30
CA GLU A 875 4.67 -13.63 -14.39
C GLU A 875 4.43 -12.19 -14.86
N SER A 876 5.46 -11.55 -15.41
CA SER A 876 5.32 -10.20 -15.99
C SER A 876 4.39 -10.21 -17.18
N ARG A 877 4.46 -11.24 -18.04
CA ARG A 877 3.68 -11.39 -19.27
C ARG A 877 2.16 -11.57 -19.05
N ILE A 878 1.71 -11.95 -17.86
CA ILE A 878 0.29 -12.00 -17.50
C ILE A 878 -0.21 -10.68 -16.86
N ASN A 879 0.51 -9.58 -17.06
CA ASN A 879 0.18 -8.28 -16.50
C ASN A 879 -0.01 -7.23 -17.61
N ASN A 880 -1.16 -6.56 -17.63
CA ASN A 880 -1.47 -5.52 -18.61
C ASN A 880 -0.44 -4.37 -18.62
N ASN A 881 0.14 -4.02 -17.47
CA ASN A 881 1.15 -2.96 -17.38
C ASN A 881 2.46 -3.35 -18.08
N TYR A 882 2.84 -4.62 -18.04
CA TYR A 882 4.00 -5.10 -18.78
C TYR A 882 3.84 -4.82 -20.28
N TRP A 883 2.70 -5.19 -20.84
CA TRP A 883 2.42 -4.98 -22.26
C TRP A 883 2.23 -3.50 -22.63
N MET A 884 1.66 -2.70 -21.70
CA MET A 884 1.61 -1.25 -21.86
C MET A 884 3.02 -0.68 -21.99
N ASN A 885 3.96 -1.11 -21.14
CA ASN A 885 5.34 -0.65 -21.17
C ASN A 885 6.09 -1.17 -22.41
N ALA A 886 5.87 -2.43 -22.80
CA ALA A 886 6.46 -3.01 -24.01
C ALA A 886 6.01 -2.28 -25.28
N LEU A 887 4.71 -1.94 -25.39
CA LEU A 887 4.19 -1.12 -26.49
C LEU A 887 4.73 0.30 -26.48
N ASN A 888 4.81 0.95 -25.32
CA ASN A 888 5.41 2.28 -25.21
C ASN A 888 6.89 2.26 -25.59
N HIS A 889 7.63 1.24 -25.19
CA HIS A 889 9.02 1.04 -25.61
C HIS A 889 9.12 0.88 -27.14
N TYR A 890 8.23 0.10 -27.74
CA TYR A 890 8.17 -0.03 -29.21
C TYR A 890 7.87 1.32 -29.90
N LEU A 891 6.93 2.09 -29.39
CA LEU A 891 6.59 3.40 -29.92
C LEU A 891 7.77 4.37 -29.82
N GLU A 892 8.53 4.32 -28.73
CA GLU A 892 9.67 5.21 -28.45
C GLU A 892 10.95 4.83 -29.20
N TYR A 893 11.27 3.51 -29.30
CA TYR A 893 12.55 3.02 -29.80
C TYR A 893 12.43 2.14 -31.04
N GLY A 894 11.24 1.70 -31.42
CA GLY A 894 11.04 0.77 -32.55
C GLY A 894 11.49 -0.67 -32.27
N GLU A 895 11.71 -1.04 -31.03
CA GLU A 895 12.28 -2.32 -30.60
C GLU A 895 11.21 -3.24 -29.98
N ASP A 896 11.31 -4.54 -30.26
CA ASP A 896 10.50 -5.57 -29.58
C ASP A 896 11.07 -5.88 -28.21
N TYR A 897 10.55 -5.20 -27.18
CA TYR A 897 11.03 -5.31 -25.80
C TYR A 897 10.97 -6.76 -25.28
N ASP A 898 9.85 -7.46 -25.48
CA ASP A 898 9.62 -8.77 -24.91
C ASP A 898 10.59 -9.83 -25.47
N VAL A 899 10.73 -9.83 -26.79
CA VAL A 899 11.67 -10.76 -27.48
C VAL A 899 13.12 -10.45 -27.11
N LEU A 900 13.50 -9.17 -27.10
CA LEU A 900 14.87 -8.77 -26.80
C LEU A 900 15.22 -9.01 -25.33
N TYR A 901 14.27 -8.84 -24.42
CA TYR A 901 14.46 -9.10 -22.99
C TYR A 901 14.71 -10.59 -22.72
N GLU A 902 13.91 -11.48 -23.31
CA GLU A 902 14.09 -12.92 -23.20
C GLU A 902 15.41 -13.38 -23.84
N GLN A 903 15.75 -12.87 -25.01
CA GLN A 903 17.06 -13.14 -25.65
C GLN A 903 18.23 -12.68 -24.78
N ALA A 904 18.10 -11.53 -24.13
CA ALA A 904 19.11 -11.02 -23.24
C ALA A 904 19.31 -11.92 -22.01
N ILE A 905 18.23 -12.41 -21.40
CA ILE A 905 18.32 -13.40 -20.30
C ILE A 905 19.06 -14.66 -20.76
N ASN A 906 18.69 -15.20 -21.93
CA ASN A 906 19.27 -16.45 -22.43
C ASN A 906 20.73 -16.32 -22.89
N SER A 907 21.19 -15.12 -23.21
CA SER A 907 22.58 -14.84 -23.63
C SER A 907 23.44 -14.17 -22.56
N LEU A 908 22.88 -13.94 -21.36
CA LEU A 908 23.61 -13.32 -20.25
C LEU A 908 24.77 -14.22 -19.80
N THR A 909 25.88 -13.62 -19.43
CA THR A 909 27.06 -14.30 -18.88
C THR A 909 27.57 -13.61 -17.62
N ALA A 910 28.23 -14.32 -16.74
CA ALA A 910 28.90 -13.74 -15.56
C ALA A 910 29.94 -12.67 -15.96
N ALA A 911 30.55 -12.82 -17.14
CA ALA A 911 31.48 -11.84 -17.67
C ALA A 911 30.80 -10.51 -18.07
N ASP A 912 29.55 -10.55 -18.56
CA ASP A 912 28.77 -9.34 -18.86
C ASP A 912 28.56 -8.50 -17.59
N ILE A 913 28.16 -9.15 -16.49
CA ILE A 913 27.94 -8.50 -15.19
C ILE A 913 29.25 -7.87 -14.70
N LYS A 914 30.36 -8.66 -14.69
CA LYS A 914 31.68 -8.16 -14.28
C LYS A 914 32.11 -6.96 -15.10
N ALA A 915 32.03 -7.04 -16.42
CA ALA A 915 32.43 -5.98 -17.33
C ALA A 915 31.62 -4.70 -17.14
N LEU A 916 30.30 -4.83 -16.92
CA LEU A 916 29.43 -3.69 -16.69
C LEU A 916 29.73 -2.98 -15.35
N LEU A 917 29.93 -3.72 -14.27
CA LEU A 917 30.27 -3.16 -12.97
C LEU A 917 31.65 -2.48 -12.99
N GLN A 918 32.63 -3.07 -13.68
CA GLN A 918 33.93 -2.46 -13.90
C GLN A 918 33.84 -1.15 -14.69
N ALA A 919 33.02 -1.11 -15.74
CA ALA A 919 32.79 0.10 -16.52
C ALA A 919 32.10 1.20 -15.69
N ILE A 920 31.13 0.84 -14.85
CA ILE A 920 30.45 1.79 -13.95
C ILE A 920 31.45 2.39 -12.97
N LEU A 921 32.28 1.56 -12.31
CA LEU A 921 33.24 2.05 -11.33
C LEU A 921 34.40 2.83 -11.98
N ALA A 922 34.77 2.52 -13.22
CA ALA A 922 35.82 3.23 -13.96
C ALA A 922 35.45 4.69 -14.31
N GLU A 923 34.14 5.03 -14.40
CA GLU A 923 33.70 6.42 -14.56
C GLU A 923 34.04 7.29 -13.33
N GLY A 924 34.26 6.66 -12.18
CA GLY A 924 34.75 7.31 -10.99
C GLY A 924 33.78 8.31 -10.35
N ASN A 925 32.52 8.32 -10.74
CA ASN A 925 31.50 9.22 -10.15
C ASN A 925 30.85 8.52 -8.96
N PHE A 926 31.11 9.02 -7.75
CA PHE A 926 30.60 8.48 -6.49
C PHE A 926 30.14 9.60 -5.57
N ILE A 927 28.95 9.47 -5.05
CA ILE A 927 28.40 10.40 -4.08
C ILE A 927 27.89 9.60 -2.90
N GLU A 928 28.37 9.91 -1.71
CA GLU A 928 27.83 9.42 -0.46
C GLU A 928 27.25 10.57 0.36
N VAL A 929 26.04 10.41 0.84
CA VAL A 929 25.44 11.29 1.83
C VAL A 929 25.04 10.47 3.05
N THR A 930 25.40 10.96 4.23
CA THR A 930 25.13 10.25 5.47
C THR A 930 24.39 11.15 6.43
N LEU A 931 23.14 10.78 6.74
CA LEU A 931 22.39 11.37 7.85
C LEU A 931 23.11 10.99 9.15
N THR A 932 23.37 11.96 10.00
CA THR A 932 23.96 11.75 11.33
C THR A 932 23.19 12.56 12.39
N PRO A 933 23.17 12.13 13.65
CA PRO A 933 22.70 12.99 14.73
C PRO A 933 23.54 14.28 14.79
N ALA A 934 22.86 15.42 14.96
CA ALA A 934 23.56 16.65 15.29
C ALA A 934 24.04 16.60 16.75
N GLU A 935 25.24 17.20 17.02
CA GLU A 935 25.79 17.33 18.38
C GLU A 935 24.90 18.17 19.29
#